data_34bf5892648a83e3f080172b0e6b3640
#
_entry.id   34bf5892648a83e3f080172b0e6b3640
#
_cell.length_a   1.000
_cell.length_b   1.000
_cell.length_c   1.000
_cell.angle_alpha   90.00
_cell.angle_beta   90.00
_cell.angle_gamma   90.00
#
_symmetry.space_group_name_H-M   'P 1'
#
loop_
_entity.id
_entity.type
_entity.pdbx_description
1 polymer ?
#
loop_
_entity_poly.entity_id
_entity_poly.type
_entity_poly.pdbx_seq_one_letter_code
_entity_poly.pdbx_strand_id
1 'polypeptide(L)'
;MRILLVRRNFQVALSVLLLAASLGLASPCRAQEPPSPYAPLVTKIEPPNWWIHLTPDLMLLVYGHNLQATDVGCNLPQVIVEHTQSSGHGDYLFIWLKIGDDTLSGTLVCRIATPRGKTSFELPLAPRQPIAGRYQGLSSSDVLYLIMPDRFADGDLSNDPPASAPGTYDRSNPRAYHGGDLRGVRDHLSYLKDLGVTALWLTPIVKNGSAQDYHGYGAVDLYAVDPHLGSLADYQDLVSAAHKDGIKIFFDAVPNHVGPLNPWVQNPPLPDWFHGTPQKHLDSFSPVKPSFYGIESHEPIGNDPFEALADPHAPESLRRNLTDGWFFGILPDLNTENPVVQQYLLQNSIWWIESSGLDGFRVDTVPYVSRKFWSGWTSGLHRVYPDLSTFGEVFHPNPEITSFFVGGKKDWDGVDTGLSTVFDYPLFFALRDVLLYGGPAGRIAGILRQDGLYPHPENLVDFFGNHDVPRFSSVSGSSAQKLDLAYGLVLTLRGIPQLYYGDEIGMPGGADPDNRRDFPGGFPGDPKDAFLESGRTQQQQDIFATVRALLHLRREHPALSSGRLWSLFSDDQSYVFLRQTDEEKILVIFNDSKSSRSFDVPVEYTPASGAQDFTLLYGSARMEAETGSLKINAPAESLTIYSLN
;
A
#
# COMPACT_ATOMS: atom_id res chain seq x y z
N MET A 1 39.67 -33.09 61.27
CA MET A 1 40.30 -32.71 62.56
C MET A 1 39.24 -31.99 63.38
N ARG A 2 38.71 -32.72 64.36
CA ARG A 2 38.27 -32.37 65.72
C ARG A 2 37.46 -31.04 65.84
N ILE A 3 36.14 -31.13 66.16
CA ILE A 3 35.54 -31.29 67.54
C ILE A 3 35.46 -29.90 68.23
N LEU A 4 34.23 -29.41 68.55
CA LEU A 4 33.61 -29.54 69.87
C LEU A 4 32.22 -28.94 69.98
N LEU A 5 31.33 -29.74 70.56
CA LEU A 5 30.02 -29.42 71.13
C LEU A 5 30.15 -28.46 72.35
N VAL A 6 29.09 -27.59 72.57
CA VAL A 6 28.63 -27.33 73.95
C VAL A 6 27.09 -27.16 73.94
N ARG A 7 26.43 -28.01 74.70
CA ARG A 7 25.02 -27.94 75.18
C ARG A 7 24.92 -26.88 76.29
N ARG A 8 23.75 -26.27 76.43
CA ARG A 8 23.13 -26.09 77.75
C ARG A 8 21.61 -25.81 77.66
N ASN A 9 20.90 -26.67 78.43
CA ASN A 9 19.47 -26.60 78.80
C ASN A 9 19.17 -25.49 79.83
N PHE A 10 17.89 -25.15 79.98
CA PHE A 10 17.06 -24.88 81.19
C PHE A 10 16.07 -23.77 80.82
N GLN A 11 14.81 -23.68 81.16
CA GLN A 11 13.86 -24.44 81.93
C GLN A 11 12.46 -23.85 81.69
N VAL A 12 11.46 -24.69 81.81
CA VAL A 12 10.02 -24.51 81.89
C VAL A 12 9.57 -23.42 82.87
N ALA A 13 8.56 -22.62 82.42
CA ALA A 13 7.59 -22.05 83.32
C ALA A 13 6.18 -21.99 82.64
N LEU A 14 5.29 -22.76 83.27
CA LEU A 14 3.88 -22.91 82.98
C LEU A 14 3.10 -21.65 83.43
N SER A 15 2.33 -21.01 82.54
CA SER A 15 1.29 -20.05 82.95
C SER A 15 0.05 -20.31 82.11
N VAL A 16 -0.92 -20.93 82.74
CA VAL A 16 -2.30 -21.07 82.29
C VAL A 16 -2.98 -19.73 82.48
N LEU A 17 -3.50 -19.14 81.40
CA LEU A 17 -4.54 -18.13 81.49
C LEU A 17 -5.59 -18.38 80.41
N LEU A 18 -6.82 -18.58 80.86
CA LEU A 18 -8.04 -18.65 80.04
C LEU A 18 -8.19 -17.40 79.20
N LEU A 19 -8.39 -17.56 77.88
CA LEU A 19 -9.04 -16.54 77.08
C LEU A 19 -10.15 -17.16 76.25
N ALA A 20 -11.29 -16.49 76.35
CA ALA A 20 -12.58 -16.88 75.83
C ALA A 20 -12.60 -17.12 74.32
N ALA A 21 -13.33 -18.13 73.90
CA ALA A 21 -13.69 -18.43 72.55
C ALA A 21 -14.45 -17.30 71.91
N SER A 22 -13.85 -16.57 70.95
CA SER A 22 -14.57 -15.86 69.92
C SER A 22 -14.52 -16.70 68.63
N LEU A 23 -15.57 -17.48 68.41
CA LEU A 23 -15.86 -18.11 67.12
C LEU A 23 -16.11 -16.99 66.08
N GLY A 24 -15.05 -16.51 65.46
CA GLY A 24 -15.13 -15.80 64.20
C GLY A 24 -15.47 -16.83 63.14
N LEU A 25 -16.67 -16.75 62.58
CA LEU A 25 -17.07 -17.45 61.36
C LEU A 25 -16.18 -16.94 60.23
N ALA A 26 -15.06 -17.63 60.00
CA ALA A 26 -14.32 -17.53 58.77
C ALA A 26 -15.25 -18.06 57.66
N SER A 27 -15.82 -17.13 56.88
CA SER A 27 -16.46 -17.49 55.62
C SER A 27 -15.44 -18.33 54.82
N PRO A 28 -15.83 -19.51 54.35
CA PRO A 28 -14.94 -20.27 53.49
C PRO A 28 -14.62 -19.42 52.27
N CYS A 29 -13.33 -19.09 52.09
CA CYS A 29 -12.83 -18.60 50.84
C CYS A 29 -13.18 -19.70 49.84
N ARG A 30 -14.25 -19.51 49.06
CA ARG A 30 -14.59 -20.40 47.97
C ARG A 30 -13.39 -20.30 47.03
N ALA A 31 -12.58 -21.37 47.02
CA ALA A 31 -11.64 -21.57 45.93
C ALA A 31 -12.46 -21.42 44.63
N GLN A 32 -12.10 -20.47 43.80
CA GLN A 32 -12.72 -20.31 42.50
C GLN A 32 -12.46 -21.64 41.77
N GLU A 33 -13.52 -22.40 41.52
CA GLU A 33 -13.42 -23.60 40.70
C GLU A 33 -12.74 -23.18 39.38
N PRO A 34 -11.77 -23.98 38.90
CA PRO A 34 -11.18 -23.69 37.59
C PRO A 34 -12.32 -23.56 36.57
N PRO A 35 -12.27 -22.56 35.67
CA PRO A 35 -13.33 -22.36 34.72
C PRO A 35 -13.60 -23.67 33.97
N SER A 36 -14.87 -24.03 33.87
CA SER A 36 -15.27 -25.23 33.12
C SER A 36 -14.67 -25.13 31.69
N PRO A 37 -14.11 -26.21 31.15
CA PRO A 37 -13.60 -26.22 29.78
C PRO A 37 -14.68 -25.90 28.73
N TYR A 38 -15.92 -25.84 29.16
CA TYR A 38 -17.10 -25.46 28.35
C TYR A 38 -17.59 -24.03 28.63
N ALA A 39 -16.93 -23.26 29.50
CA ALA A 39 -17.30 -21.88 29.72
C ALA A 39 -16.98 -21.03 28.47
N PRO A 40 -17.80 -19.99 28.16
CA PRO A 40 -17.47 -19.08 27.08
C PRO A 40 -16.20 -18.30 27.41
N LEU A 41 -15.33 -18.15 26.41
CA LEU A 41 -14.08 -17.42 26.51
C LEU A 41 -13.92 -16.48 25.30
N VAL A 42 -13.62 -15.22 25.55
CA VAL A 42 -13.17 -14.27 24.51
C VAL A 42 -11.65 -14.24 24.50
N THR A 43 -11.06 -14.37 23.32
CA THR A 43 -9.60 -14.34 23.14
C THR A 43 -9.13 -13.09 22.39
N LYS A 44 -9.96 -12.53 21.49
CA LYS A 44 -9.66 -11.34 20.69
C LYS A 44 -10.95 -10.66 20.28
N ILE A 45 -10.89 -9.36 20.03
CA ILE A 45 -11.96 -8.58 19.37
C ILE A 45 -11.37 -7.75 18.22
N GLU A 46 -12.14 -7.59 17.16
CA GLU A 46 -11.82 -6.74 16.01
C GLU A 46 -13.01 -5.86 15.64
N PRO A 47 -12.79 -4.55 15.48
CA PRO A 47 -11.57 -3.81 15.76
C PRO A 47 -11.20 -3.82 17.25
N PRO A 48 -9.91 -3.65 17.64
CA PRO A 48 -9.45 -3.72 19.03
C PRO A 48 -9.85 -2.49 19.87
N ASN A 49 -10.19 -1.39 19.21
CA ASN A 49 -10.73 -0.17 19.79
C ASN A 49 -11.55 0.57 18.73
N TRP A 50 -12.32 1.58 19.16
CA TRP A 50 -13.07 2.44 18.25
C TRP A 50 -13.08 3.88 18.76
N TRP A 51 -13.74 4.79 18.02
CA TRP A 51 -13.84 6.20 18.38
C TRP A 51 -15.30 6.64 18.48
N ILE A 52 -15.59 7.47 19.49
CA ILE A 52 -16.87 8.18 19.56
C ILE A 52 -16.94 9.21 18.42
N HIS A 53 -18.13 9.49 17.93
CA HIS A 53 -18.40 10.45 16.84
C HIS A 53 -17.74 10.10 15.50
N LEU A 54 -17.34 8.83 15.30
CA LEU A 54 -16.74 8.37 14.04
C LEU A 54 -17.80 7.86 13.07
N THR A 55 -18.39 6.71 13.38
CA THR A 55 -19.55 6.13 12.68
C THR A 55 -20.56 5.68 13.73
N PRO A 56 -21.88 5.84 13.48
CA PRO A 56 -22.89 5.35 14.43
C PRO A 56 -22.92 3.82 14.50
N ASP A 57 -22.65 3.15 13.40
CA ASP A 57 -22.74 1.70 13.27
C ASP A 57 -21.35 1.07 13.38
N LEU A 58 -21.20 0.11 14.28
CA LEU A 58 -19.96 -0.64 14.50
C LEU A 58 -20.26 -2.14 14.57
N MET A 59 -19.61 -2.92 13.78
CA MET A 59 -19.62 -4.38 13.88
C MET A 59 -18.35 -4.87 14.58
N LEU A 60 -18.50 -5.67 15.62
CA LEU A 60 -17.39 -6.35 16.28
C LEU A 60 -17.34 -7.80 15.81
N LEU A 61 -16.17 -8.27 15.46
CA LEU A 61 -15.85 -9.70 15.32
C LEU A 61 -15.12 -10.15 16.58
N VAL A 62 -15.80 -10.95 17.39
CA VAL A 62 -15.30 -11.50 18.66
C VAL A 62 -14.83 -12.93 18.43
N TYR A 63 -13.58 -13.20 18.75
CA TYR A 63 -12.94 -14.51 18.68
C TYR A 63 -12.96 -15.18 20.05
N GLY A 64 -13.11 -16.50 20.07
CA GLY A 64 -13.05 -17.24 21.32
C GLY A 64 -13.56 -18.66 21.21
N HIS A 65 -14.18 -19.15 22.27
CA HIS A 65 -14.77 -20.48 22.33
C HIS A 65 -16.13 -20.45 23.02
N ASN A 66 -17.04 -21.29 22.58
CA ASN A 66 -18.40 -21.43 23.13
C ASN A 66 -19.20 -20.11 23.11
N LEU A 67 -19.02 -19.30 22.06
CA LEU A 67 -19.62 -17.98 21.88
C LEU A 67 -21.01 -18.04 21.22
N GLN A 68 -21.78 -19.15 21.38
CA GLN A 68 -23.18 -19.18 20.95
C GLN A 68 -24.01 -18.31 21.91
N ALA A 69 -24.00 -17.01 21.66
CA ALA A 69 -24.64 -16.01 22.52
C ALA A 69 -26.17 -16.17 22.51
N THR A 70 -26.77 -16.11 23.70
CA THR A 70 -28.22 -16.01 23.91
C THR A 70 -28.65 -14.59 24.24
N ASP A 71 -27.69 -13.80 24.77
CA ASP A 71 -27.89 -12.41 25.12
C ASP A 71 -26.53 -11.70 25.16
N VAL A 72 -26.51 -10.44 24.69
CA VAL A 72 -25.35 -9.56 24.76
C VAL A 72 -25.82 -8.18 25.25
N GLY A 73 -25.21 -7.66 26.29
CA GLY A 73 -25.48 -6.34 26.80
C GLY A 73 -24.22 -5.58 27.18
N CYS A 74 -24.20 -4.28 26.88
CA CYS A 74 -23.06 -3.40 27.18
C CYS A 74 -23.40 -2.40 28.30
N ASN A 75 -22.37 -1.89 28.98
CA ASN A 75 -22.53 -1.05 30.20
C ASN A 75 -22.90 0.41 29.91
N LEU A 76 -22.71 0.91 28.67
CA LEU A 76 -23.05 2.28 28.32
C LEU A 76 -24.46 2.35 27.72
N PRO A 77 -25.41 3.10 28.30
CA PRO A 77 -26.79 3.13 27.83
C PRO A 77 -26.97 3.78 26.46
N GLN A 78 -25.99 4.56 26.01
CA GLN A 78 -25.95 5.16 24.67
C GLN A 78 -25.46 4.21 23.58
N VAL A 79 -24.97 3.02 23.95
CA VAL A 79 -24.52 1.98 23.03
C VAL A 79 -25.56 0.87 23.01
N ILE A 80 -26.21 0.69 21.88
CA ILE A 80 -27.28 -0.31 21.68
C ILE A 80 -26.71 -1.50 20.93
N VAL A 81 -26.93 -2.71 21.42
CA VAL A 81 -26.71 -3.96 20.69
C VAL A 81 -27.93 -4.17 19.78
N GLU A 82 -27.75 -4.01 18.47
CA GLU A 82 -28.85 -4.16 17.50
C GLU A 82 -29.17 -5.62 17.24
N HIS A 83 -28.15 -6.42 16.97
CA HIS A 83 -28.25 -7.85 16.81
C HIS A 83 -26.91 -8.54 16.97
N THR A 84 -26.92 -9.87 17.01
CA THR A 84 -25.74 -10.71 17.12
C THR A 84 -25.86 -11.93 16.22
N GLN A 85 -24.72 -12.44 15.75
CA GLN A 85 -24.65 -13.67 14.96
C GLN A 85 -23.43 -14.49 15.40
N SER A 86 -23.67 -15.70 15.92
CA SER A 86 -22.59 -16.63 16.25
C SER A 86 -22.26 -17.54 15.08
N SER A 87 -20.97 -17.92 14.92
CA SER A 87 -20.59 -18.99 14.03
C SER A 87 -21.18 -20.34 14.49
N GLY A 88 -21.32 -21.30 13.57
CA GLY A 88 -21.90 -22.60 13.85
C GLY A 88 -21.16 -23.36 14.97
N HIS A 89 -19.84 -23.20 15.06
CA HIS A 89 -19.00 -23.84 16.07
C HIS A 89 -18.85 -23.00 17.35
N GLY A 90 -19.23 -21.71 17.32
CA GLY A 90 -19.15 -20.80 18.45
C GLY A 90 -17.73 -20.29 18.72
N ASP A 91 -16.86 -20.31 17.73
CA ASP A 91 -15.52 -19.72 17.81
C ASP A 91 -15.52 -18.24 17.43
N TYR A 92 -16.61 -17.78 16.80
CA TYR A 92 -16.81 -16.39 16.42
C TYR A 92 -18.19 -15.92 16.83
N LEU A 93 -18.26 -14.63 17.19
CA LEU A 93 -19.50 -13.90 17.46
C LEU A 93 -19.41 -12.52 16.83
N PHE A 94 -20.32 -12.22 15.91
CA PHE A 94 -20.53 -10.88 15.42
C PHE A 94 -21.50 -10.13 16.35
N ILE A 95 -21.19 -8.88 16.65
CA ILE A 95 -22.03 -7.99 17.45
C ILE A 95 -22.15 -6.67 16.71
N TRP A 96 -23.37 -6.31 16.30
CA TRP A 96 -23.64 -5.01 15.71
C TRP A 96 -24.07 -4.05 16.79
N LEU A 97 -23.33 -2.94 16.91
CA LEU A 97 -23.53 -1.88 17.89
C LEU A 97 -23.94 -0.61 17.18
N LYS A 98 -24.87 0.12 17.80
CA LYS A 98 -25.15 1.51 17.46
C LYS A 98 -24.63 2.41 18.57
N ILE A 99 -23.67 3.28 18.24
CA ILE A 99 -23.04 4.23 19.16
C ILE A 99 -23.77 5.56 19.04
N GLY A 100 -24.43 5.97 20.09
CA GLY A 100 -25.17 7.25 20.12
C GLY A 100 -24.24 8.46 20.18
N ASP A 101 -24.69 9.58 19.65
CA ASP A 101 -23.92 10.83 19.60
C ASP A 101 -23.53 11.37 21.00
N ASP A 102 -24.31 11.04 22.03
CA ASP A 102 -24.04 11.44 23.44
C ASP A 102 -23.10 10.47 24.17
N THR A 103 -22.49 9.49 23.45
CA THR A 103 -21.57 8.55 24.08
C THR A 103 -20.28 9.25 24.46
N LEU A 104 -19.83 9.07 25.70
CA LEU A 104 -18.56 9.60 26.18
C LEU A 104 -17.44 8.61 25.94
N SER A 105 -16.22 9.13 25.72
CA SER A 105 -15.01 8.31 25.64
C SER A 105 -14.76 7.55 26.94
N GLY A 106 -14.25 6.31 26.82
CA GLY A 106 -14.01 5.44 27.97
C GLY A 106 -13.95 3.98 27.53
N THR A 107 -14.18 3.07 28.49
CA THR A 107 -14.18 1.62 28.21
C THR A 107 -15.61 1.10 28.14
N LEU A 108 -15.99 0.60 26.96
CA LEU A 108 -17.23 -0.16 26.78
C LEU A 108 -16.99 -1.60 27.26
N VAL A 109 -17.74 -2.02 28.28
CA VAL A 109 -17.71 -3.41 28.78
C VAL A 109 -18.97 -4.12 28.30
N CYS A 110 -18.79 -5.13 27.43
CA CYS A 110 -19.90 -5.94 26.94
C CYS A 110 -19.87 -7.33 27.61
N ARG A 111 -21.04 -7.80 28.05
CA ARG A 111 -21.23 -9.12 28.65
C ARG A 111 -21.96 -10.03 27.69
N ILE A 112 -21.46 -11.23 27.55
CA ILE A 112 -22.01 -12.27 26.70
C ILE A 112 -22.56 -13.38 27.59
N ALA A 113 -23.85 -13.68 27.46
CA ALA A 113 -24.47 -14.86 28.06
C ALA A 113 -24.62 -15.98 27.02
N THR A 114 -24.29 -17.20 27.40
CA THR A 114 -24.46 -18.40 26.58
C THR A 114 -25.11 -19.50 27.42
N PRO A 115 -25.60 -20.61 26.83
CA PRO A 115 -26.13 -21.74 27.58
C PRO A 115 -25.10 -22.38 28.54
N ARG A 116 -23.80 -22.09 28.35
CA ARG A 116 -22.67 -22.66 29.10
C ARG A 116 -22.08 -21.72 30.15
N GLY A 117 -22.58 -20.49 30.24
CA GLY A 117 -22.09 -19.50 31.21
C GLY A 117 -22.03 -18.09 30.65
N LYS A 118 -21.27 -17.24 31.31
CA LYS A 118 -21.10 -15.83 30.95
C LYS A 118 -19.64 -15.47 30.81
N THR A 119 -19.34 -14.56 29.89
CA THR A 119 -18.04 -13.93 29.73
C THR A 119 -18.22 -12.44 29.44
N SER A 120 -17.14 -11.69 29.35
CA SER A 120 -17.16 -10.27 28.97
C SER A 120 -15.86 -9.91 28.27
N PHE A 121 -15.92 -8.80 27.55
CA PHE A 121 -14.75 -8.15 26.95
C PHE A 121 -14.85 -6.63 27.16
N GLU A 122 -13.72 -5.98 26.97
CA GLU A 122 -13.60 -4.54 27.02
C GLU A 122 -13.22 -3.99 25.64
N LEU A 123 -13.88 -2.91 25.21
CA LEU A 123 -13.57 -2.17 23.99
C LEU A 123 -13.27 -0.71 24.36
N PRO A 124 -12.04 -0.22 24.17
CA PRO A 124 -11.75 1.20 24.34
C PRO A 124 -12.50 2.06 23.30
N LEU A 125 -13.20 3.09 23.75
CA LEU A 125 -13.81 4.12 22.91
C LEU A 125 -13.03 5.42 23.10
N ALA A 126 -12.18 5.76 22.12
CA ALA A 126 -11.33 6.94 22.17
C ALA A 126 -12.08 8.20 21.69
N PRO A 127 -11.67 9.41 22.10
CA PRO A 127 -12.13 10.63 21.45
C PRO A 127 -11.53 10.71 20.03
N ARG A 128 -12.37 11.08 19.06
CA ARG A 128 -11.90 11.28 17.68
C ARG A 128 -11.09 12.57 17.58
N GLN A 129 -9.95 12.51 16.88
CA GLN A 129 -9.16 13.70 16.57
C GLN A 129 -9.84 14.53 15.46
N PRO A 130 -9.71 15.87 15.47
CA PRO A 130 -10.22 16.70 14.39
C PRO A 130 -9.65 16.30 13.02
N ILE A 131 -10.51 16.32 11.99
CA ILE A 131 -10.13 15.94 10.62
C ILE A 131 -9.36 17.07 9.90
N ALA A 132 -9.62 18.33 10.26
CA ALA A 132 -9.06 19.50 9.59
C ALA A 132 -7.52 19.42 9.45
N GLY A 133 -7.04 19.47 8.20
CA GLY A 133 -5.62 19.39 7.87
C GLY A 133 -5.00 17.99 7.90
N ARG A 134 -5.80 16.95 8.10
CA ARG A 134 -5.42 15.54 7.98
C ARG A 134 -5.94 14.95 6.67
N TYR A 135 -5.34 13.85 6.19
CA TYR A 135 -5.80 13.09 5.02
C TYR A 135 -5.81 13.93 3.74
N GLN A 136 -4.65 14.50 3.40
CA GLN A 136 -4.51 15.45 2.29
C GLN A 136 -4.66 14.83 0.89
N GLY A 137 -4.67 13.49 0.81
CA GLY A 137 -4.75 12.78 -0.45
C GLY A 137 -3.51 12.94 -1.35
N LEU A 138 -3.58 12.40 -2.55
CA LEU A 138 -2.52 12.40 -3.56
C LEU A 138 -2.90 13.34 -4.71
N SER A 139 -1.95 14.08 -5.24
CA SER A 139 -2.14 15.02 -6.35
C SER A 139 -0.99 14.97 -7.35
N SER A 140 -1.16 15.55 -8.53
CA SER A 140 -0.10 15.66 -9.55
C SER A 140 1.14 16.43 -9.08
N SER A 141 1.06 17.17 -7.98
CA SER A 141 2.21 17.85 -7.37
C SER A 141 3.06 16.92 -6.50
N ASP A 142 2.54 15.73 -6.17
CA ASP A 142 3.26 14.77 -5.35
C ASP A 142 4.24 13.93 -6.17
N VAL A 143 5.21 13.39 -5.46
CA VAL A 143 6.16 12.38 -5.93
C VAL A 143 6.08 11.21 -4.98
N LEU A 144 5.57 10.09 -5.47
CA LEU A 144 5.38 8.87 -4.71
C LEU A 144 6.67 8.03 -4.71
N TYR A 145 7.05 7.49 -3.56
CA TYR A 145 8.20 6.61 -3.44
C TYR A 145 7.78 5.29 -2.78
N LEU A 146 7.92 4.20 -3.53
CA LEU A 146 7.61 2.85 -3.07
C LEU A 146 8.76 2.28 -2.24
N ILE A 147 8.45 1.86 -1.03
CA ILE A 147 9.37 1.19 -0.11
C ILE A 147 8.85 -0.20 0.25
N MET A 148 9.71 -1.21 0.20
CA MET A 148 9.55 -2.47 0.93
C MET A 148 10.30 -2.33 2.26
N PRO A 149 9.61 -2.17 3.41
CA PRO A 149 10.28 -1.88 4.69
C PRO A 149 11.37 -2.88 5.03
N ASP A 150 11.08 -4.18 4.89
CA ASP A 150 12.03 -5.28 5.16
C ASP A 150 13.34 -5.19 4.35
N ARG A 151 13.37 -4.44 3.24
CA ARG A 151 14.51 -4.35 2.31
C ARG A 151 15.15 -2.96 2.27
N PHE A 152 14.59 -2.00 2.98
CA PHE A 152 15.05 -0.62 2.90
C PHE A 152 16.11 -0.29 3.94
N ALA A 153 15.78 -0.39 5.20
CA ALA A 153 16.73 -0.15 6.29
C ALA A 153 16.26 -0.77 7.60
N ASP A 154 17.22 -1.26 8.39
CA ASP A 154 17.04 -1.83 9.71
C ASP A 154 17.30 -0.74 10.77
N GLY A 155 16.27 -0.41 11.53
CA GLY A 155 16.31 0.58 12.61
C GLY A 155 16.18 -0.04 14.01
N ASP A 156 15.84 -1.34 14.12
CA ASP A 156 15.65 -2.03 15.40
C ASP A 156 16.06 -3.50 15.34
N LEU A 157 17.31 -3.79 15.64
CA LEU A 157 17.86 -5.17 15.71
C LEU A 157 17.10 -6.11 16.69
N SER A 158 16.22 -5.60 17.54
CA SER A 158 15.51 -6.43 18.51
C SER A 158 14.33 -7.21 17.88
N ASN A 159 13.94 -6.85 16.67
CA ASN A 159 12.90 -7.54 15.90
C ASN A 159 13.44 -8.50 14.81
N ASP A 160 14.75 -8.82 14.81
CA ASP A 160 15.49 -9.64 13.83
C ASP A 160 16.00 -11.00 14.35
N PRO A 161 15.25 -12.05 14.47
CA PRO A 161 13.79 -12.14 14.33
C PRO A 161 13.04 -11.73 15.60
N PRO A 162 11.77 -11.36 15.52
CA PRO A 162 10.98 -11.12 16.72
C PRO A 162 10.80 -12.39 17.55
N ALA A 163 10.66 -12.26 18.85
CA ALA A 163 10.51 -13.40 19.77
C ALA A 163 9.30 -14.31 19.43
N SER A 164 8.28 -13.76 18.75
CA SER A 164 7.10 -14.49 18.29
C SER A 164 7.32 -15.33 17.04
N ALA A 165 8.42 -15.11 16.29
CA ALA A 165 8.73 -15.79 15.03
C ALA A 165 10.22 -16.12 14.91
N PRO A 166 10.79 -16.94 15.81
CA PRO A 166 12.21 -17.26 15.79
C PRO A 166 12.60 -18.02 14.51
N GLY A 167 13.77 -17.69 13.95
CA GLY A 167 14.32 -18.38 12.77
C GLY A 167 13.76 -17.92 11.42
N THR A 168 13.05 -16.80 11.37
CA THR A 168 12.52 -16.21 10.13
C THR A 168 13.48 -15.22 9.45
N TYR A 169 14.48 -14.72 10.16
CA TYR A 169 15.50 -13.79 9.67
C TYR A 169 16.67 -14.52 9.00
N ASP A 170 16.96 -14.20 7.74
CA ASP A 170 18.14 -14.70 7.01
C ASP A 170 18.43 -13.84 5.78
N ARG A 171 19.32 -12.85 5.88
CA ARG A 171 19.73 -11.99 4.76
C ARG A 171 20.42 -12.73 3.60
N SER A 172 20.87 -13.96 3.80
CA SER A 172 21.44 -14.78 2.71
C SER A 172 20.38 -15.46 1.84
N ASN A 173 19.14 -15.55 2.34
CA ASN A 173 18.02 -16.12 1.62
C ASN A 173 17.09 -15.00 1.10
N PRO A 174 17.04 -14.71 -0.20
CA PRO A 174 16.28 -13.59 -0.73
C PRO A 174 14.76 -13.68 -0.52
N ARG A 175 14.25 -14.82 -0.02
CA ARG A 175 12.82 -15.01 0.32
C ARG A 175 12.55 -14.98 1.83
N ALA A 176 13.56 -14.81 2.70
CA ALA A 176 13.39 -14.63 4.13
C ALA A 176 13.22 -13.14 4.50
N TYR A 177 12.90 -12.85 5.75
CA TYR A 177 13.01 -11.50 6.28
C TYR A 177 14.47 -11.08 6.42
N HIS A 178 14.78 -9.81 6.08
CA HIS A 178 16.14 -9.24 6.13
C HIS A 178 16.33 -8.24 7.26
N GLY A 179 15.26 -7.89 7.98
CA GLY A 179 15.31 -7.04 9.18
C GLY A 179 15.08 -5.55 8.95
N GLY A 180 14.79 -5.12 7.73
CA GLY A 180 14.35 -3.75 7.51
C GLY A 180 12.98 -3.52 8.14
N ASP A 181 12.75 -2.32 8.71
CA ASP A 181 11.61 -2.02 9.54
C ASP A 181 11.10 -0.57 9.45
N LEU A 182 10.01 -0.26 10.17
CA LEU A 182 9.39 1.06 10.19
C LEU A 182 10.29 2.14 10.79
N ARG A 183 11.17 1.78 11.73
CA ARG A 183 12.16 2.71 12.31
C ARG A 183 13.24 3.02 11.30
N GLY A 184 13.73 2.04 10.56
CA GLY A 184 14.70 2.23 9.49
C GLY A 184 14.15 3.17 8.40
N VAL A 185 12.89 3.02 8.01
CA VAL A 185 12.23 3.97 7.09
C VAL A 185 12.20 5.38 7.71
N ARG A 186 11.77 5.52 8.96
CA ARG A 186 11.70 6.81 9.66
C ARG A 186 13.07 7.50 9.75
N ASP A 187 14.10 6.75 10.05
CA ASP A 187 15.45 7.30 10.26
C ASP A 187 16.09 7.82 8.95
N HIS A 188 15.53 7.42 7.78
CA HIS A 188 15.97 7.86 6.46
C HIS A 188 15.02 8.85 5.77
N LEU A 189 14.04 9.43 6.48
CA LEU A 189 13.15 10.46 5.92
C LEU A 189 13.90 11.68 5.37
N SER A 190 15.03 12.07 5.99
CA SER A 190 15.85 13.18 5.52
C SER A 190 16.46 12.92 4.13
N TYR A 191 16.86 11.69 3.82
CA TYR A 191 17.33 11.28 2.50
C TYR A 191 16.22 11.42 1.46
N LEU A 192 15.02 10.94 1.77
CA LEU A 192 13.85 10.99 0.88
C LEU A 192 13.42 12.44 0.61
N LYS A 193 13.42 13.27 1.65
CA LYS A 193 13.14 14.70 1.54
C LYS A 193 14.16 15.45 0.68
N ASP A 194 15.46 15.17 0.86
CA ASP A 194 16.52 15.77 0.04
C ASP A 194 16.43 15.36 -1.42
N LEU A 195 16.06 14.11 -1.69
CA LEU A 195 15.78 13.62 -3.03
C LEU A 195 14.62 14.39 -3.69
N GLY A 196 13.60 14.80 -2.92
CA GLY A 196 12.43 15.52 -3.41
C GLY A 196 11.12 14.71 -3.36
N VAL A 197 11.10 13.62 -2.61
CA VAL A 197 9.93 12.77 -2.35
C VAL A 197 8.91 13.53 -1.48
N THR A 198 7.62 13.41 -1.79
CA THR A 198 6.53 14.03 -1.02
C THR A 198 5.50 13.03 -0.51
N ALA A 199 5.56 11.79 -0.95
CA ALA A 199 4.64 10.74 -0.52
C ALA A 199 5.36 9.38 -0.50
N LEU A 200 5.09 8.56 0.52
CA LEU A 200 5.58 7.19 0.63
C LEU A 200 4.43 6.21 0.47
N TRP A 201 4.66 5.18 -0.30
CA TRP A 201 3.86 3.96 -0.30
C TRP A 201 4.73 2.83 0.25
N LEU A 202 4.31 2.25 1.38
CA LEU A 202 4.93 1.06 1.96
C LEU A 202 4.18 -0.17 1.50
N THR A 203 4.89 -1.25 1.12
CA THR A 203 4.24 -2.57 0.95
C THR A 203 3.52 -2.97 2.24
N PRO A 204 2.55 -3.91 2.21
CA PRO A 204 1.68 -4.14 3.36
C PRO A 204 2.45 -4.41 4.65
N ILE A 205 2.08 -3.69 5.71
CA ILE A 205 2.72 -3.79 7.03
C ILE A 205 1.94 -4.66 8.02
N VAL A 206 0.83 -5.24 7.58
CA VAL A 206 -0.02 -6.11 8.42
C VAL A 206 0.69 -7.42 8.73
N LYS A 207 0.29 -8.05 9.86
CA LYS A 207 0.93 -9.28 10.32
C LYS A 207 0.76 -10.42 9.34
N ASN A 208 1.88 -11.03 8.96
CA ASN A 208 1.98 -12.18 8.08
C ASN A 208 2.26 -13.48 8.83
N GLY A 209 2.07 -14.62 8.16
CA GLY A 209 2.09 -15.94 8.82
C GLY A 209 3.29 -16.82 8.48
N SER A 210 4.00 -16.55 7.41
CA SER A 210 5.09 -17.38 6.90
C SER A 210 6.44 -16.67 7.00
N ALA A 211 7.51 -17.44 7.16
CA ALA A 211 8.89 -16.95 7.11
C ALA A 211 9.28 -16.38 5.72
N GLN A 212 8.43 -16.53 4.72
CA GLN A 212 8.65 -16.04 3.36
C GLN A 212 7.71 -14.88 2.97
N ASP A 213 6.87 -14.43 3.90
CA ASP A 213 5.88 -13.37 3.64
C ASP A 213 6.44 -11.95 3.91
N TYR A 214 7.77 -11.77 3.81
CA TYR A 214 8.45 -10.47 3.98
C TYR A 214 7.86 -9.35 3.13
N HIS A 215 7.15 -9.71 2.06
CA HIS A 215 6.51 -8.77 1.14
C HIS A 215 5.18 -8.19 1.66
N GLY A 216 4.56 -8.81 2.69
CA GLY A 216 3.38 -8.30 3.35
C GLY A 216 2.02 -8.79 2.81
N TYR A 217 1.96 -9.48 1.66
CA TYR A 217 0.70 -9.86 1.01
C TYR A 217 0.08 -11.16 1.52
N GLY A 218 0.64 -11.80 2.54
CA GLY A 218 0.15 -13.03 3.17
C GLY A 218 -0.51 -12.83 4.53
N ALA A 219 -1.40 -11.85 4.68
CA ALA A 219 -1.96 -11.40 5.96
C ALA A 219 -2.65 -12.52 6.77
N VAL A 220 -2.30 -12.62 8.06
CA VAL A 220 -2.98 -13.50 9.04
C VAL A 220 -3.71 -12.72 10.14
N ASP A 221 -3.45 -11.42 10.25
CA ASP A 221 -4.12 -10.50 11.15
C ASP A 221 -4.15 -9.10 10.54
N LEU A 222 -5.34 -8.64 10.14
CA LEU A 222 -5.50 -7.35 9.45
C LEU A 222 -5.52 -6.14 10.40
N TYR A 223 -5.54 -6.36 11.73
CA TYR A 223 -5.53 -5.28 12.73
C TYR A 223 -4.22 -5.19 13.51
N ALA A 224 -3.18 -5.91 13.10
CA ALA A 224 -1.88 -5.88 13.74
C ALA A 224 -0.76 -5.57 12.75
N VAL A 225 0.24 -4.81 13.18
CA VAL A 225 1.50 -4.64 12.44
C VAL A 225 2.30 -5.94 12.54
N ASP A 226 3.01 -6.29 11.47
CA ASP A 226 3.92 -7.43 11.46
C ASP A 226 5.06 -7.18 12.47
N PRO A 227 5.30 -8.10 13.43
CA PRO A 227 6.33 -7.89 14.44
C PRO A 227 7.76 -7.83 13.89
N HIS A 228 8.03 -8.29 12.66
CA HIS A 228 9.32 -8.06 11.98
C HIS A 228 9.50 -6.61 11.57
N LEU A 229 8.40 -5.88 11.33
CA LEU A 229 8.45 -4.49 10.92
C LEU A 229 8.31 -3.52 12.09
N GLY A 230 7.94 -4.00 13.28
CA GLY A 230 7.75 -3.20 14.47
C GLY A 230 6.35 -3.30 15.07
N SER A 231 5.84 -2.19 15.60
CA SER A 231 4.54 -2.08 16.27
C SER A 231 3.66 -0.99 15.65
N LEU A 232 2.39 -0.94 16.06
CA LEU A 232 1.51 0.17 15.70
C LEU A 232 2.08 1.53 16.16
N ALA A 233 2.77 1.58 17.30
CA ALA A 233 3.42 2.80 17.78
C ALA A 233 4.57 3.24 16.85
N ASP A 234 5.37 2.30 16.35
CA ASP A 234 6.43 2.61 15.37
C ASP A 234 5.85 3.14 14.05
N TYR A 235 4.70 2.60 13.62
CA TYR A 235 4.01 3.13 12.43
C TYR A 235 3.45 4.55 12.68
N GLN A 236 2.84 4.79 13.83
CA GLN A 236 2.37 6.13 14.22
C GLN A 236 3.50 7.15 14.29
N ASP A 237 4.65 6.75 14.83
CA ASP A 237 5.86 7.57 14.91
C ASP A 237 6.41 7.89 13.51
N LEU A 238 6.43 6.91 12.59
CA LEU A 238 6.81 7.12 11.19
C LEU A 238 5.87 8.12 10.51
N VAL A 239 4.54 7.92 10.61
CA VAL A 239 3.54 8.83 10.00
C VAL A 239 3.71 10.24 10.55
N SER A 240 3.84 10.38 11.88
CA SER A 240 4.04 11.68 12.52
C SER A 240 5.34 12.37 12.10
N ALA A 241 6.43 11.62 11.94
CA ALA A 241 7.72 12.15 11.50
C ALA A 241 7.68 12.56 10.03
N ALA A 242 7.07 11.74 9.16
CA ALA A 242 6.89 12.02 7.74
C ALA A 242 6.07 13.30 7.53
N HIS A 243 4.95 13.46 8.23
CA HIS A 243 4.11 14.66 8.16
C HIS A 243 4.87 15.94 8.59
N LYS A 244 5.73 15.87 9.60
CA LYS A 244 6.59 17.01 9.98
C LYS A 244 7.56 17.42 8.87
N ASP A 245 7.96 16.46 8.05
CA ASP A 245 8.82 16.70 6.89
C ASP A 245 8.04 17.03 5.61
N GLY A 246 6.71 17.08 5.67
CA GLY A 246 5.83 17.35 4.53
C GLY A 246 5.68 16.15 3.60
N ILE A 247 5.90 14.93 4.11
CA ILE A 247 5.79 13.67 3.36
C ILE A 247 4.51 12.97 3.80
N LYS A 248 3.66 12.61 2.83
CA LYS A 248 2.42 11.85 3.02
C LYS A 248 2.70 10.35 3.12
N ILE A 249 1.83 9.61 3.79
CA ILE A 249 1.95 8.15 3.94
C ILE A 249 0.72 7.45 3.38
N PHE A 250 0.95 6.51 2.47
CA PHE A 250 -0.07 5.65 1.86
C PHE A 250 0.12 4.21 2.32
N PHE A 251 -0.99 3.63 2.78
CA PHE A 251 -1.05 2.24 3.22
C PHE A 251 -1.42 1.33 2.06
N ASP A 252 -0.82 0.16 1.99
CA ASP A 252 -1.16 -0.86 0.99
C ASP A 252 -2.31 -1.73 1.50
N ALA A 253 -3.50 -1.53 0.95
CA ALA A 253 -4.70 -2.28 1.28
C ALA A 253 -4.88 -3.48 0.35
N VAL A 254 -5.09 -4.67 0.93
CA VAL A 254 -5.29 -5.94 0.23
C VAL A 254 -6.67 -6.51 0.58
N PRO A 255 -7.78 -5.98 0.03
CA PRO A 255 -9.12 -6.47 0.36
C PRO A 255 -9.50 -7.78 -0.35
N ASN A 256 -8.77 -8.17 -1.39
CA ASN A 256 -9.07 -9.35 -2.18
C ASN A 256 -8.86 -10.65 -1.43
N HIS A 257 -7.74 -10.81 -0.74
CA HIS A 257 -7.32 -12.08 -0.18
C HIS A 257 -6.61 -11.95 1.16
N VAL A 258 -6.39 -13.09 1.80
CA VAL A 258 -5.54 -13.24 2.98
C VAL A 258 -4.45 -14.29 2.73
N GLY A 259 -3.51 -14.42 3.62
CA GLY A 259 -2.50 -15.49 3.55
C GLY A 259 -3.09 -16.89 3.76
N PRO A 260 -2.49 -17.94 3.20
CA PRO A 260 -2.98 -19.32 3.33
C PRO A 260 -2.89 -19.84 4.77
N LEU A 261 -2.09 -19.20 5.61
CA LEU A 261 -1.95 -19.51 7.05
C LEU A 261 -2.90 -18.69 7.93
N ASN A 262 -3.77 -17.86 7.35
CA ASN A 262 -4.78 -17.16 8.13
C ASN A 262 -5.72 -18.16 8.81
N PRO A 263 -5.99 -18.03 10.12
CA PRO A 263 -6.86 -18.95 10.86
C PRO A 263 -8.25 -19.15 10.24
N TRP A 264 -8.78 -18.15 9.57
CA TRP A 264 -10.08 -18.21 8.89
C TRP A 264 -10.13 -19.25 7.79
N VAL A 265 -9.00 -19.60 7.16
CA VAL A 265 -8.94 -20.56 6.06
C VAL A 265 -9.42 -21.94 6.48
N GLN A 266 -9.08 -22.36 7.71
CA GLN A 266 -9.49 -23.65 8.28
C GLN A 266 -10.80 -23.56 9.08
N ASN A 267 -11.10 -22.38 9.64
CA ASN A 267 -12.28 -22.14 10.46
C ASN A 267 -12.85 -20.75 10.15
N PRO A 268 -13.60 -20.60 9.04
CA PRO A 268 -14.10 -19.30 8.62
C PRO A 268 -15.16 -18.76 9.60
N PRO A 269 -15.20 -17.43 9.82
CA PRO A 269 -16.20 -16.80 10.69
C PRO A 269 -17.65 -17.06 10.24
N LEU A 270 -17.88 -17.11 8.92
CA LEU A 270 -19.13 -17.50 8.28
C LEU A 270 -18.86 -18.52 7.17
N PRO A 271 -19.84 -19.39 6.82
CA PRO A 271 -19.66 -20.40 5.77
C PRO A 271 -19.30 -19.82 4.39
N ASP A 272 -19.70 -18.61 4.12
CA ASP A 272 -19.49 -17.85 2.87
C ASP A 272 -18.52 -16.66 3.06
N TRP A 273 -17.56 -16.80 3.99
CA TRP A 273 -16.53 -15.79 4.24
C TRP A 273 -15.53 -15.67 3.08
N PHE A 274 -15.28 -16.78 2.40
CA PHE A 274 -14.46 -16.89 1.20
C PHE A 274 -15.26 -17.36 0.01
N HIS A 275 -14.80 -17.04 -1.20
CA HIS A 275 -15.22 -17.75 -2.40
C HIS A 275 -14.56 -19.13 -2.43
N GLY A 276 -15.36 -20.16 -2.17
CA GLY A 276 -14.87 -21.55 -2.10
C GLY A 276 -14.28 -21.94 -0.74
N THR A 277 -13.55 -23.05 -0.74
CA THR A 277 -12.90 -23.64 0.44
C THR A 277 -11.52 -24.16 0.05
N PRO A 278 -10.62 -24.49 1.00
CA PRO A 278 -9.31 -25.09 0.69
C PRO A 278 -9.38 -26.33 -0.22
N GLN A 279 -10.49 -27.09 -0.14
CA GLN A 279 -10.66 -28.33 -0.91
C GLN A 279 -11.36 -28.10 -2.24
N LYS A 280 -12.06 -26.96 -2.41
CA LYS A 280 -12.81 -26.66 -3.61
C LYS A 280 -12.95 -25.14 -3.80
N HIS A 281 -12.16 -24.59 -4.67
CA HIS A 281 -12.18 -23.18 -5.08
C HIS A 281 -11.91 -23.07 -6.58
N LEU A 282 -12.14 -21.91 -7.14
CA LEU A 282 -11.63 -21.51 -8.45
C LEU A 282 -10.22 -20.95 -8.27
N ASP A 283 -9.38 -21.13 -9.27
CA ASP A 283 -8.06 -20.50 -9.30
C ASP A 283 -8.14 -19.28 -10.21
N SER A 284 -7.93 -18.10 -9.69
CA SER A 284 -7.71 -16.94 -10.52
C SER A 284 -6.23 -16.92 -10.93
N PHE A 285 -5.88 -17.72 -11.91
CA PHE A 285 -4.66 -17.44 -12.63
C PHE A 285 -4.96 -16.23 -13.51
N SER A 286 -4.32 -15.12 -13.19
CA SER A 286 -4.04 -14.20 -14.27
C SER A 286 -3.35 -15.05 -15.36
N PRO A 287 -3.82 -15.05 -16.60
CA PRO A 287 -3.07 -15.62 -17.72
C PRO A 287 -1.83 -14.76 -18.05
N VAL A 288 -1.44 -13.89 -17.14
CA VAL A 288 -0.15 -13.26 -17.10
C VAL A 288 0.88 -14.38 -17.03
N LYS A 289 1.06 -14.99 -18.21
CA LYS A 289 2.14 -15.94 -18.44
C LYS A 289 3.43 -15.27 -18.00
N PRO A 290 4.49 -16.03 -17.63
CA PRO A 290 5.82 -15.47 -17.37
C PRO A 290 6.33 -14.50 -18.43
N SER A 291 5.85 -14.56 -19.67
CA SER A 291 6.06 -13.55 -20.72
C SER A 291 5.54 -12.15 -20.37
N PHE A 292 4.63 -12.00 -19.46
CA PHE A 292 4.17 -10.67 -18.99
C PHE A 292 5.25 -9.94 -18.17
N TYR A 293 6.01 -10.67 -17.37
CA TYR A 293 7.16 -10.12 -16.67
C TYR A 293 8.37 -9.90 -17.59
N GLY A 294 8.38 -10.53 -18.76
CA GLY A 294 9.44 -10.47 -19.75
C GLY A 294 9.09 -9.71 -21.02
N ILE A 295 7.94 -9.02 -21.13
CA ILE A 295 7.55 -8.13 -22.26
C ILE A 295 7.94 -8.65 -23.66
N GLU A 296 8.05 -9.94 -23.86
CA GLU A 296 8.29 -10.55 -25.17
C GLU A 296 7.00 -10.89 -25.91
N SER A 297 5.86 -10.33 -25.54
CA SER A 297 4.61 -10.74 -26.18
C SER A 297 4.12 -9.73 -27.18
N HIS A 298 4.40 -10.01 -28.41
CA HIS A 298 3.54 -9.68 -29.54
C HIS A 298 2.45 -10.77 -29.72
N GLU A 299 2.12 -11.51 -28.66
CA GLU A 299 1.05 -12.50 -28.68
C GLU A 299 -0.29 -11.78 -28.63
N PRO A 300 -1.24 -12.12 -29.54
CA PRO A 300 -2.59 -11.58 -29.42
C PRO A 300 -3.17 -12.01 -28.06
N ILE A 301 -3.67 -11.04 -27.31
CA ILE A 301 -4.30 -11.18 -25.98
C ILE A 301 -5.71 -11.82 -26.13
N GLY A 302 -5.84 -12.85 -26.94
CA GLY A 302 -7.11 -13.59 -27.07
C GLY A 302 -7.35 -14.45 -25.82
N ASN A 303 -8.43 -14.17 -25.08
CA ASN A 303 -8.87 -14.76 -23.81
C ASN A 303 -8.18 -14.18 -22.56
N ASP A 304 -7.86 -12.90 -22.54
CA ASP A 304 -7.47 -12.21 -21.32
C ASP A 304 -8.72 -12.03 -20.42
N PRO A 305 -8.75 -12.56 -19.19
CA PRO A 305 -9.89 -12.38 -18.28
C PRO A 305 -10.11 -10.94 -17.85
N PHE A 306 -9.07 -10.08 -17.86
CA PHE A 306 -9.25 -8.64 -17.60
C PHE A 306 -10.07 -7.97 -18.70
N GLU A 307 -9.86 -8.33 -19.97
CA GLU A 307 -10.70 -7.87 -21.08
C GLU A 307 -12.15 -8.29 -20.86
N ALA A 308 -12.39 -9.52 -20.36
CA ALA A 308 -13.74 -10.00 -20.07
C ALA A 308 -14.47 -9.20 -19.00
N LEU A 309 -13.75 -8.58 -18.04
CA LEU A 309 -14.38 -7.71 -17.05
C LEU A 309 -14.93 -6.43 -17.68
N ALA A 310 -14.22 -5.85 -18.63
CA ALA A 310 -14.60 -4.62 -19.31
C ALA A 310 -15.56 -4.85 -20.50
N ASP A 311 -15.62 -6.08 -21.05
CA ASP A 311 -16.48 -6.42 -22.18
C ASP A 311 -17.91 -6.77 -21.73
N PRO A 312 -18.96 -5.99 -22.13
CA PRO A 312 -20.35 -6.28 -21.78
C PRO A 312 -20.87 -7.60 -22.39
N HIS A 313 -20.21 -8.13 -23.42
CA HIS A 313 -20.59 -9.35 -24.12
C HIS A 313 -19.86 -10.61 -23.64
N ALA A 314 -18.89 -10.46 -22.73
CA ALA A 314 -18.15 -11.61 -22.20
C ALA A 314 -19.07 -12.50 -21.33
N PRO A 315 -18.86 -13.84 -21.34
CA PRO A 315 -19.56 -14.75 -20.46
C PRO A 315 -19.32 -14.46 -18.99
N GLU A 316 -20.37 -14.48 -18.17
CA GLU A 316 -20.29 -14.27 -16.72
C GLU A 316 -19.33 -15.27 -16.05
N SER A 317 -19.30 -16.53 -16.51
CA SER A 317 -18.38 -17.54 -15.97
C SER A 317 -16.90 -17.17 -16.13
N LEU A 318 -16.57 -16.42 -17.19
CA LEU A 318 -15.18 -15.95 -17.40
C LEU A 318 -14.82 -14.82 -16.44
N ARG A 319 -15.76 -13.90 -16.19
CA ARG A 319 -15.58 -12.83 -15.20
C ARG A 319 -15.43 -13.40 -13.78
N ARG A 320 -16.32 -14.33 -13.40
CA ARG A 320 -16.31 -14.97 -12.09
C ARG A 320 -15.06 -15.79 -11.82
N ASN A 321 -14.40 -16.32 -12.84
CA ASN A 321 -13.13 -17.01 -12.65
C ASN A 321 -12.04 -16.06 -12.09
N LEU A 322 -12.13 -14.78 -12.41
CA LEU A 322 -11.22 -13.76 -11.88
C LEU A 322 -11.69 -13.24 -10.51
N THR A 323 -12.98 -12.88 -10.38
CA THR A 323 -13.52 -12.23 -9.17
C THR A 323 -13.83 -13.15 -8.01
N ASP A 324 -13.99 -14.47 -8.28
CA ASP A 324 -14.33 -15.45 -7.25
C ASP A 324 -13.20 -16.50 -7.07
N GLY A 325 -12.07 -16.33 -7.74
CA GLY A 325 -10.95 -17.28 -7.73
C GLY A 325 -9.87 -16.92 -6.71
N TRP A 326 -9.30 -17.93 -6.07
CA TRP A 326 -8.14 -17.75 -5.20
C TRP A 326 -6.93 -17.27 -6.01
N PHE A 327 -6.32 -16.17 -5.56
CA PHE A 327 -5.22 -15.54 -6.29
C PHE A 327 -4.01 -16.48 -6.36
N PHE A 328 -3.54 -16.76 -7.58
CA PHE A 328 -2.57 -17.82 -7.90
C PHE A 328 -2.97 -19.23 -7.42
N GLY A 329 -4.25 -19.48 -7.12
CA GLY A 329 -4.72 -20.74 -6.57
C GLY A 329 -4.25 -21.04 -5.14
N ILE A 330 -3.61 -20.10 -4.45
CA ILE A 330 -3.03 -20.28 -3.11
C ILE A 330 -3.45 -19.23 -2.10
N LEU A 331 -3.81 -18.02 -2.52
CA LEU A 331 -4.23 -16.95 -1.61
C LEU A 331 -5.76 -16.92 -1.54
N PRO A 332 -6.34 -17.24 -0.37
CA PRO A 332 -7.78 -17.39 -0.19
C PRO A 332 -8.54 -16.09 -0.45
N ASP A 333 -9.45 -16.12 -1.41
CA ASP A 333 -10.23 -14.99 -1.87
C ASP A 333 -11.39 -14.69 -0.92
N LEU A 334 -11.44 -13.47 -0.38
CA LEU A 334 -12.50 -13.00 0.51
C LEU A 334 -13.78 -12.74 -0.30
N ASN A 335 -14.91 -13.28 0.15
CA ASN A 335 -16.18 -13.03 -0.51
C ASN A 335 -16.64 -11.58 -0.31
N THR A 336 -16.13 -10.69 -1.14
CA THR A 336 -16.44 -9.26 -1.11
C THR A 336 -17.88 -8.92 -1.54
N GLU A 337 -18.68 -9.89 -1.94
CA GLU A 337 -20.13 -9.76 -2.17
C GLU A 337 -20.94 -9.99 -0.88
N ASN A 338 -20.35 -10.62 0.14
CA ASN A 338 -20.98 -10.78 1.45
C ASN A 338 -20.96 -9.44 2.21
N PRO A 339 -22.13 -8.89 2.63
CA PRO A 339 -22.19 -7.60 3.32
C PRO A 339 -21.42 -7.54 4.64
N VAL A 340 -21.27 -8.69 5.32
CA VAL A 340 -20.49 -8.76 6.58
C VAL A 340 -19.00 -8.61 6.30
N VAL A 341 -18.50 -9.23 5.23
CA VAL A 341 -17.12 -9.08 4.76
C VAL A 341 -16.88 -7.64 4.29
N GLN A 342 -17.81 -7.06 3.54
CA GLN A 342 -17.73 -5.65 3.12
C GLN A 342 -17.61 -4.71 4.31
N GLN A 343 -18.47 -4.89 5.32
CA GLN A 343 -18.43 -4.06 6.53
C GLN A 343 -17.13 -4.26 7.30
N TYR A 344 -16.65 -5.48 7.42
CA TYR A 344 -15.37 -5.79 8.07
C TYR A 344 -14.20 -5.06 7.40
N LEU A 345 -14.09 -5.16 6.07
CA LEU A 345 -13.00 -4.55 5.30
C LEU A 345 -13.06 -3.01 5.31
N LEU A 346 -14.26 -2.43 5.24
CA LEU A 346 -14.44 -0.98 5.36
C LEU A 346 -14.03 -0.49 6.76
N GLN A 347 -14.48 -1.17 7.82
CA GLN A 347 -14.11 -0.80 9.20
C GLN A 347 -12.62 -0.99 9.47
N ASN A 348 -11.99 -2.01 8.89
CA ASN A 348 -10.55 -2.19 8.96
C ASN A 348 -9.81 -0.99 8.36
N SER A 349 -10.22 -0.54 7.18
CA SER A 349 -9.62 0.64 6.53
C SER A 349 -9.81 1.92 7.37
N ILE A 350 -11.01 2.15 7.91
CA ILE A 350 -11.31 3.27 8.82
C ILE A 350 -10.43 3.20 10.08
N TRP A 351 -10.26 2.00 10.63
CA TRP A 351 -9.43 1.81 11.82
C TRP A 351 -7.96 2.17 11.55
N TRP A 352 -7.39 1.75 10.42
CA TRP A 352 -6.02 2.12 10.04
C TRP A 352 -5.86 3.63 9.88
N ILE A 353 -6.83 4.30 9.23
CA ILE A 353 -6.82 5.76 9.08
C ILE A 353 -6.82 6.47 10.44
N GLU A 354 -7.77 6.14 11.33
CA GLU A 354 -7.90 6.81 12.62
C GLU A 354 -6.75 6.46 13.57
N SER A 355 -6.24 5.24 13.51
CA SER A 355 -5.13 4.79 14.36
C SER A 355 -3.80 5.44 14.01
N SER A 356 -3.54 5.71 12.73
CA SER A 356 -2.22 6.16 12.28
C SER A 356 -2.20 7.57 11.70
N GLY A 357 -3.32 8.03 11.11
CA GLY A 357 -3.38 9.32 10.41
C GLY A 357 -2.79 9.27 9.00
N LEU A 358 -2.74 8.10 8.36
CA LEU A 358 -2.33 7.92 6.96
C LEU A 358 -3.16 8.77 5.99
N ASP A 359 -2.63 9.07 4.80
CA ASP A 359 -3.21 10.02 3.83
C ASP A 359 -4.04 9.35 2.73
N GLY A 360 -3.97 8.04 2.59
CA GLY A 360 -4.72 7.29 1.60
C GLY A 360 -4.25 5.86 1.43
N PHE A 361 -4.77 5.20 0.40
CA PHE A 361 -4.49 3.80 0.14
C PHE A 361 -3.94 3.56 -1.27
N ARG A 362 -2.89 2.75 -1.37
CA ARG A 362 -2.67 1.93 -2.54
C ARG A 362 -3.59 0.72 -2.40
N VAL A 363 -4.25 0.35 -3.48
CA VAL A 363 -5.22 -0.77 -3.48
C VAL A 363 -4.69 -1.87 -4.38
N ASP A 364 -4.43 -3.02 -3.76
CA ASP A 364 -3.92 -4.22 -4.40
C ASP A 364 -5.01 -4.90 -5.25
N THR A 365 -4.60 -5.56 -6.32
CA THR A 365 -5.42 -6.52 -7.10
C THR A 365 -6.84 -6.02 -7.44
N VAL A 366 -6.99 -4.76 -7.85
CA VAL A 366 -8.31 -4.13 -8.10
C VAL A 366 -9.21 -4.96 -9.03
N PRO A 367 -8.75 -5.55 -10.16
CA PRO A 367 -9.60 -6.32 -11.05
C PRO A 367 -10.12 -7.64 -10.49
N TYR A 368 -9.53 -8.15 -9.42
CA TYR A 368 -9.93 -9.41 -8.79
C TYR A 368 -11.10 -9.24 -7.80
N VAL A 369 -11.51 -8.01 -7.56
CA VAL A 369 -12.63 -7.66 -6.67
C VAL A 369 -13.73 -6.99 -7.47
N SER A 370 -15.00 -7.27 -7.13
CA SER A 370 -16.11 -6.70 -7.87
C SER A 370 -16.13 -5.16 -7.81
N ARG A 371 -16.44 -4.52 -8.94
CA ARG A 371 -16.57 -3.05 -9.00
C ARG A 371 -17.64 -2.49 -8.04
N LYS A 372 -18.66 -3.30 -7.72
CA LYS A 372 -19.68 -2.93 -6.72
C LYS A 372 -19.11 -2.83 -5.32
N PHE A 373 -18.19 -3.73 -4.96
CA PHE A 373 -17.48 -3.62 -3.69
C PHE A 373 -16.70 -2.31 -3.63
N TRP A 374 -15.93 -1.99 -4.67
CA TRP A 374 -15.17 -0.73 -4.71
C TRP A 374 -16.07 0.49 -4.54
N SER A 375 -17.20 0.54 -5.24
CA SER A 375 -18.19 1.62 -5.11
C SER A 375 -18.69 1.77 -3.66
N GLY A 376 -19.00 0.67 -2.99
CA GLY A 376 -19.43 0.67 -1.58
C GLY A 376 -18.32 1.10 -0.63
N TRP A 377 -17.13 0.54 -0.80
CA TRP A 377 -15.96 0.79 0.04
C TRP A 377 -15.49 2.25 -0.05
N THR A 378 -15.31 2.78 -1.27
CA THR A 378 -14.90 4.17 -1.49
C THR A 378 -15.96 5.16 -1.01
N SER A 379 -17.26 4.89 -1.27
CA SER A 379 -18.35 5.72 -0.75
C SER A 379 -18.38 5.73 0.77
N GLY A 380 -18.10 4.59 1.41
CA GLY A 380 -17.99 4.47 2.86
C GLY A 380 -16.84 5.31 3.41
N LEU A 381 -15.69 5.25 2.78
CA LEU A 381 -14.51 6.04 3.17
C LEU A 381 -14.73 7.54 2.95
N HIS A 382 -15.17 7.97 1.76
CA HIS A 382 -15.35 9.39 1.43
C HIS A 382 -16.44 10.06 2.27
N ARG A 383 -17.42 9.30 2.79
CA ARG A 383 -18.40 9.84 3.76
C ARG A 383 -17.72 10.32 5.04
N VAL A 384 -16.63 9.69 5.44
CA VAL A 384 -15.90 9.99 6.67
C VAL A 384 -14.68 10.87 6.39
N TYR A 385 -14.02 10.67 5.23
CA TYR A 385 -12.78 11.31 4.80
C TYR A 385 -12.91 11.78 3.34
N PRO A 386 -13.52 12.95 3.09
CA PRO A 386 -13.82 13.40 1.72
C PRO A 386 -12.59 13.56 0.81
N ASP A 387 -11.44 13.93 1.38
CA ASP A 387 -10.20 14.22 0.67
C ASP A 387 -9.23 13.02 0.59
N LEU A 388 -9.63 11.86 1.13
CA LEU A 388 -8.81 10.65 1.09
C LEU A 388 -8.62 10.17 -0.36
N SER A 389 -7.40 9.89 -0.74
CA SER A 389 -7.09 9.36 -2.08
C SER A 389 -6.83 7.85 -2.05
N THR A 390 -7.22 7.22 -3.16
CA THR A 390 -6.91 5.81 -3.44
C THR A 390 -6.29 5.69 -4.82
N PHE A 391 -5.25 4.88 -4.98
CA PHE A 391 -4.70 4.53 -6.29
C PHE A 391 -4.61 3.01 -6.44
N GLY A 392 -5.27 2.50 -7.47
CA GLY A 392 -5.52 1.08 -7.64
C GLY A 392 -4.53 0.41 -8.58
N GLU A 393 -4.18 -0.83 -8.27
CA GLU A 393 -3.41 -1.66 -9.18
C GLU A 393 -4.31 -2.33 -10.21
N VAL A 394 -4.11 -1.98 -11.49
CA VAL A 394 -4.72 -2.64 -12.65
C VAL A 394 -3.60 -2.97 -13.63
N PHE A 395 -3.00 -4.12 -13.46
CA PHE A 395 -1.80 -4.55 -14.20
C PHE A 395 -2.16 -4.96 -15.63
N HIS A 396 -2.42 -3.98 -16.51
CA HIS A 396 -2.82 -4.24 -17.89
C HIS A 396 -2.30 -3.16 -18.87
N PRO A 397 -1.83 -3.53 -20.09
CA PRO A 397 -1.27 -2.57 -21.06
C PRO A 397 -2.32 -1.74 -21.81
N ASN A 398 -3.60 -2.09 -21.76
CA ASN A 398 -4.66 -1.44 -22.52
C ASN A 398 -5.36 -0.35 -21.67
N PRO A 399 -5.35 0.93 -22.09
CA PRO A 399 -6.05 2.02 -21.42
C PRO A 399 -7.57 1.80 -21.25
N GLU A 400 -8.23 1.08 -22.17
CA GLU A 400 -9.65 0.76 -22.05
C GLU A 400 -9.93 -0.09 -20.81
N ILE A 401 -9.03 -1.05 -20.50
CA ILE A 401 -9.16 -1.91 -19.33
C ILE A 401 -8.82 -1.16 -18.05
N THR A 402 -7.70 -0.43 -18.02
CA THR A 402 -7.30 0.30 -16.80
C THR A 402 -8.29 1.41 -16.46
N SER A 403 -8.82 2.13 -17.46
CA SER A 403 -9.82 3.17 -17.26
C SER A 403 -11.19 2.64 -16.77
N PHE A 404 -11.51 1.39 -17.02
CA PHE A 404 -12.73 0.75 -16.55
C PHE A 404 -12.82 0.74 -15.01
N PHE A 405 -11.69 0.72 -14.31
CA PHE A 405 -11.64 0.66 -12.85
C PHE A 405 -11.52 2.02 -12.16
N VAL A 406 -11.28 3.10 -12.89
CA VAL A 406 -11.20 4.45 -12.31
C VAL A 406 -12.59 4.97 -11.95
N GLY A 407 -12.69 5.65 -10.81
CA GLY A 407 -13.90 6.34 -10.38
C GLY A 407 -14.17 7.65 -11.14
N GLY A 408 -15.30 8.30 -10.81
CA GLY A 408 -15.74 9.53 -11.44
C GLY A 408 -16.53 9.33 -12.72
N LYS A 409 -16.76 8.07 -13.13
CA LYS A 409 -17.60 7.70 -14.27
C LYS A 409 -18.33 6.40 -14.01
N LYS A 410 -19.52 6.24 -14.60
CA LYS A 410 -20.21 4.94 -14.70
C LYS A 410 -19.87 4.30 -16.03
N ASP A 411 -19.60 3.01 -15.99
CA ASP A 411 -19.37 2.23 -17.18
C ASP A 411 -20.61 1.40 -17.58
N TRP A 412 -20.49 0.45 -18.54
CA TRP A 412 -21.58 -0.35 -19.08
C TRP A 412 -22.39 -1.09 -17.99
N ASP A 413 -21.76 -1.46 -16.86
CA ASP A 413 -22.40 -2.12 -15.71
C ASP A 413 -23.16 -1.14 -14.78
N GLY A 414 -23.14 0.16 -15.08
CA GLY A 414 -23.79 1.21 -14.30
C GLY A 414 -23.08 1.55 -12.99
N VAL A 415 -21.89 0.99 -12.73
CA VAL A 415 -21.11 1.18 -11.50
C VAL A 415 -20.05 2.27 -11.69
N ASP A 416 -19.94 3.16 -10.71
CA ASP A 416 -18.80 4.03 -10.48
C ASP A 416 -18.01 3.45 -9.30
N THR A 417 -16.75 3.09 -9.49
CA THR A 417 -15.92 2.49 -8.45
C THR A 417 -15.56 3.48 -7.33
N GLY A 418 -15.55 4.79 -7.65
CA GLY A 418 -15.09 5.84 -6.73
C GLY A 418 -13.59 5.81 -6.42
N LEU A 419 -12.79 4.92 -7.02
CA LEU A 419 -11.33 4.93 -6.89
C LEU A 419 -10.77 6.22 -7.49
N SER A 420 -9.94 6.95 -6.72
CA SER A 420 -9.46 8.26 -7.14
C SER A 420 -8.62 8.20 -8.41
N THR A 421 -7.79 7.16 -8.54
CA THR A 421 -6.96 6.90 -9.71
C THR A 421 -6.45 5.46 -9.73
N VAL A 422 -5.66 5.12 -10.76
CA VAL A 422 -4.95 3.84 -10.91
C VAL A 422 -3.51 4.09 -11.37
N PHE A 423 -2.67 3.06 -11.27
CA PHE A 423 -1.36 3.05 -11.91
C PHE A 423 -1.49 3.08 -13.43
N ASP A 424 -0.66 3.88 -14.09
CA ASP A 424 -0.60 3.95 -15.57
C ASP A 424 0.27 2.81 -16.14
N TYR A 425 -0.21 1.58 -15.98
CA TYR A 425 0.43 0.43 -16.62
C TYR A 425 0.52 0.55 -18.15
N PRO A 426 -0.48 1.11 -18.87
CA PRO A 426 -0.32 1.38 -20.30
C PRO A 426 0.91 2.21 -20.64
N LEU A 427 1.16 3.29 -19.91
CA LEU A 427 2.35 4.12 -20.09
C LEU A 427 3.61 3.39 -19.65
N PHE A 428 3.59 2.64 -18.53
CA PHE A 428 4.70 1.79 -18.08
C PHE A 428 5.17 0.84 -19.19
N PHE A 429 4.25 0.13 -19.85
CA PHE A 429 4.59 -0.77 -20.93
C PHE A 429 5.16 -0.02 -22.15
N ALA A 430 4.58 1.13 -22.51
CA ALA A 430 5.07 1.95 -23.60
C ALA A 430 6.48 2.51 -23.35
N LEU A 431 6.76 2.98 -22.13
CA LEU A 431 8.09 3.48 -21.75
C LEU A 431 9.15 2.38 -21.85
N ARG A 432 8.86 1.20 -21.33
CA ARG A 432 9.80 0.07 -21.38
C ARG A 432 10.00 -0.44 -22.80
N ASP A 433 8.94 -0.51 -23.62
CA ASP A 433 9.06 -0.90 -25.01
C ASP A 433 9.96 0.05 -25.79
N VAL A 434 9.76 1.35 -25.66
CA VAL A 434 10.58 2.36 -26.34
C VAL A 434 12.03 2.30 -25.85
N LEU A 435 12.22 2.41 -24.54
CA LEU A 435 13.57 2.59 -23.97
C LEU A 435 14.41 1.33 -23.95
N LEU A 436 13.82 0.14 -23.81
CA LEU A 436 14.54 -1.12 -23.61
C LEU A 436 14.51 -2.03 -24.83
N TYR A 437 13.40 -2.01 -25.57
CA TYR A 437 13.18 -2.98 -26.66
C TYR A 437 13.22 -2.34 -28.06
N GLY A 438 13.43 -1.01 -28.13
CA GLY A 438 13.57 -0.28 -29.41
C GLY A 438 12.24 -0.06 -30.12
N GLY A 439 11.14 -0.05 -29.39
CA GLY A 439 9.83 0.36 -29.89
C GLY A 439 9.83 1.84 -30.33
N PRO A 440 8.88 2.26 -31.20
CA PRO A 440 8.84 3.61 -31.70
C PRO A 440 8.44 4.61 -30.60
N ALA A 441 9.14 5.75 -30.48
CA ALA A 441 8.86 6.81 -29.50
C ALA A 441 7.42 7.33 -29.59
N GLY A 442 6.83 7.31 -30.78
CA GLY A 442 5.42 7.64 -31.01
C GLY A 442 4.42 6.76 -30.24
N ARG A 443 4.86 5.61 -29.68
CA ARG A 443 4.01 4.76 -28.83
C ARG A 443 3.64 5.48 -27.53
N ILE A 444 4.55 6.24 -26.93
CA ILE A 444 4.27 7.07 -25.75
C ILE A 444 3.16 8.06 -26.08
N ALA A 445 3.31 8.82 -27.18
CA ALA A 445 2.27 9.73 -27.64
C ALA A 445 0.94 9.00 -27.96
N GLY A 446 1.02 7.74 -28.39
CA GLY A 446 -0.15 6.88 -28.66
C GLY A 446 -0.97 6.56 -27.42
N ILE A 447 -0.31 6.26 -26.30
CA ILE A 447 -0.98 6.07 -25.00
C ILE A 447 -1.59 7.39 -24.52
N LEU A 448 -0.83 8.47 -24.49
CA LEU A 448 -1.31 9.78 -24.03
C LEU A 448 -2.51 10.33 -24.83
N ARG A 449 -2.65 9.97 -26.11
CA ARG A 449 -3.85 10.31 -26.90
C ARG A 449 -5.13 9.67 -26.38
N GLN A 450 -5.03 8.64 -25.54
CA GLN A 450 -6.16 7.94 -24.93
C GLN A 450 -6.53 8.48 -23.54
N ASP A 451 -5.88 9.56 -23.10
CA ASP A 451 -6.16 10.23 -21.81
C ASP A 451 -7.65 10.58 -21.64
N GLY A 452 -8.37 10.81 -22.75
CA GLY A 452 -9.82 11.05 -22.72
C GLY A 452 -10.67 9.89 -22.20
N LEU A 453 -10.12 8.70 -21.98
CA LEU A 453 -10.79 7.57 -21.33
C LEU A 453 -10.88 7.75 -19.81
N TYR A 454 -10.02 8.56 -19.23
CA TYR A 454 -9.93 8.81 -17.79
C TYR A 454 -10.57 10.14 -17.42
N PRO A 455 -11.37 10.23 -16.33
CA PRO A 455 -11.90 11.49 -15.85
C PRO A 455 -10.83 12.52 -15.49
N HIS A 456 -9.71 12.04 -14.89
CA HIS A 456 -8.59 12.84 -14.40
C HIS A 456 -7.25 12.20 -14.76
N PRO A 457 -6.83 12.25 -16.03
CA PRO A 457 -5.58 11.63 -16.47
C PRO A 457 -4.34 12.22 -15.81
N GLU A 458 -4.43 13.48 -15.35
CA GLU A 458 -3.38 14.14 -14.57
C GLU A 458 -3.11 13.52 -13.20
N ASN A 459 -3.98 12.65 -12.73
CA ASN A 459 -3.84 11.93 -11.46
C ASN A 459 -3.39 10.47 -11.62
N LEU A 460 -3.21 9.96 -12.85
CA LEU A 460 -2.66 8.62 -13.06
C LEU A 460 -1.26 8.51 -12.43
N VAL A 461 -0.94 7.35 -11.85
CA VAL A 461 0.37 7.13 -11.22
C VAL A 461 1.34 6.59 -12.27
N ASP A 462 2.24 7.44 -12.74
CA ASP A 462 3.22 7.15 -13.80
C ASP A 462 4.49 6.53 -13.21
N PHE A 463 4.98 5.47 -13.82
CA PHE A 463 6.18 4.75 -13.34
C PHE A 463 6.84 3.94 -14.47
N PHE A 464 8.05 3.44 -14.22
CA PHE A 464 8.76 2.53 -15.13
C PHE A 464 9.29 1.27 -14.43
N GLY A 465 9.10 1.15 -13.11
CA GLY A 465 9.50 0.01 -12.29
C GLY A 465 8.80 -0.02 -10.93
N ASN A 466 8.61 -1.23 -10.40
CA ASN A 466 8.08 -1.48 -9.06
C ASN A 466 8.61 -2.82 -8.52
N HIS A 467 8.07 -3.28 -7.40
CA HIS A 467 8.49 -4.51 -6.73
C HIS A 467 8.03 -5.82 -7.42
N ASP A 468 7.20 -5.75 -8.47
CA ASP A 468 6.65 -6.92 -9.18
C ASP A 468 7.34 -7.21 -10.51
N VAL A 469 8.20 -6.31 -10.97
CA VAL A 469 8.89 -6.44 -12.24
C VAL A 469 10.41 -6.35 -12.08
N PRO A 470 11.22 -6.91 -13.00
CA PRO A 470 12.66 -6.70 -13.01
C PRO A 470 13.00 -5.20 -13.01
N ARG A 471 13.96 -4.80 -12.19
CA ARG A 471 14.44 -3.42 -12.15
C ARG A 471 14.93 -2.99 -13.53
N PHE A 472 14.65 -1.75 -13.88
CA PHE A 472 15.00 -1.18 -15.18
C PHE A 472 16.49 -1.40 -15.52
N SER A 473 17.38 -1.17 -14.55
CA SER A 473 18.83 -1.33 -14.71
C SER A 473 19.30 -2.75 -15.02
N SER A 474 18.46 -3.78 -14.83
CA SER A 474 18.81 -5.19 -15.07
C SER A 474 18.18 -5.76 -16.34
N VAL A 475 17.34 -5.01 -17.02
CA VAL A 475 16.72 -5.48 -18.28
C VAL A 475 17.68 -5.27 -19.44
N SER A 476 17.69 -6.21 -20.37
CA SER A 476 18.47 -6.09 -21.60
C SER A 476 18.11 -4.80 -22.35
N GLY A 477 19.11 -4.11 -22.87
CA GLY A 477 18.92 -2.81 -23.52
C GLY A 477 19.01 -1.61 -22.58
N SER A 478 19.04 -1.80 -21.25
CA SER A 478 19.21 -0.69 -20.30
C SER A 478 20.64 -0.16 -20.26
N SER A 479 20.77 1.09 -19.87
CA SER A 479 22.02 1.79 -19.54
C SER A 479 21.71 2.90 -18.53
N ALA A 480 22.73 3.50 -17.91
CA ALA A 480 22.52 4.67 -17.05
C ALA A 480 21.82 5.80 -17.81
N GLN A 481 22.20 6.03 -19.07
CA GLN A 481 21.57 7.04 -19.92
C GLN A 481 20.10 6.75 -20.22
N LYS A 482 19.74 5.48 -20.47
CA LYS A 482 18.34 5.06 -20.66
C LYS A 482 17.53 5.22 -19.37
N LEU A 483 18.15 4.98 -18.21
CA LEU A 483 17.51 5.20 -16.91
C LEU A 483 17.27 6.70 -16.70
N ASP A 484 18.21 7.56 -17.01
CA ASP A 484 18.04 9.02 -16.98
C ASP A 484 16.89 9.48 -17.89
N LEU A 485 16.75 8.87 -19.09
CA LEU A 485 15.62 9.14 -20.00
C LEU A 485 14.28 8.69 -19.40
N ALA A 486 14.24 7.52 -18.75
CA ALA A 486 13.04 7.02 -18.10
C ALA A 486 12.56 7.97 -16.99
N TYR A 487 13.48 8.43 -16.13
CA TYR A 487 13.19 9.45 -15.13
C TYR A 487 12.77 10.77 -15.77
N GLY A 488 13.47 11.22 -16.81
CA GLY A 488 13.14 12.43 -17.53
C GLY A 488 11.71 12.43 -18.06
N LEU A 489 11.27 11.32 -18.64
CA LEU A 489 9.89 11.17 -19.14
C LEU A 489 8.88 11.11 -17.99
N VAL A 490 9.04 10.23 -17.01
CA VAL A 490 8.08 10.08 -15.89
C VAL A 490 7.94 11.37 -15.09
N LEU A 491 9.01 12.14 -14.92
CA LEU A 491 9.02 13.40 -14.16
C LEU A 491 8.53 14.61 -14.95
N THR A 492 8.38 14.51 -16.27
CA THR A 492 7.94 15.64 -17.12
C THR A 492 6.61 15.38 -17.84
N LEU A 493 6.20 14.14 -18.03
CA LEU A 493 4.87 13.77 -18.51
C LEU A 493 3.78 14.18 -17.51
N ARG A 494 2.51 14.02 -17.91
CA ARG A 494 1.39 14.20 -17.00
C ARG A 494 1.37 13.08 -15.96
N GLY A 495 0.63 13.23 -14.87
CA GLY A 495 0.48 12.19 -13.84
C GLY A 495 1.33 12.44 -12.59
N ILE A 496 1.23 11.51 -11.68
CA ILE A 496 1.93 11.48 -10.40
C ILE A 496 3.10 10.50 -10.53
N PRO A 497 4.35 10.97 -10.53
CA PRO A 497 5.49 10.09 -10.67
C PRO A 497 5.65 9.18 -9.46
N GLN A 498 5.89 7.87 -9.70
CA GLN A 498 6.25 6.90 -8.70
C GLN A 498 7.66 6.38 -8.96
N LEU A 499 8.49 6.40 -7.93
CA LEU A 499 9.84 5.86 -7.89
C LEU A 499 9.84 4.58 -7.05
N TYR A 500 10.67 3.61 -7.40
CA TYR A 500 10.90 2.41 -6.60
C TYR A 500 12.24 2.50 -5.87
N TYR A 501 12.27 2.20 -4.56
CA TYR A 501 13.48 2.37 -3.74
C TYR A 501 14.71 1.76 -4.40
N GLY A 502 15.79 2.53 -4.45
CA GLY A 502 17.06 2.14 -5.03
C GLY A 502 17.19 2.34 -6.55
N ASP A 503 16.10 2.60 -7.29
CA ASP A 503 16.20 2.91 -8.72
C ASP A 503 16.88 4.28 -8.94
N GLU A 504 16.76 5.21 -7.97
CA GLU A 504 17.42 6.52 -8.00
C GLU A 504 18.96 6.45 -7.86
N ILE A 505 19.48 5.29 -7.50
CA ILE A 505 20.93 4.98 -7.53
C ILE A 505 21.25 3.88 -8.54
N GLY A 506 20.31 3.51 -9.41
CA GLY A 506 20.47 2.48 -10.44
C GLY A 506 20.70 1.08 -9.88
N MET A 507 20.05 0.71 -8.77
CA MET A 507 20.16 -0.64 -8.20
C MET A 507 19.79 -1.70 -9.24
N PRO A 508 20.58 -2.79 -9.36
CA PRO A 508 20.23 -3.93 -10.21
C PRO A 508 19.27 -4.88 -9.46
N GLY A 509 18.52 -5.68 -10.23
CA GLY A 509 17.69 -6.77 -9.74
C GLY A 509 16.86 -7.37 -10.87
N GLY A 510 16.95 -8.70 -11.04
CA GLY A 510 16.20 -9.47 -12.03
C GLY A 510 14.74 -9.70 -11.61
N ALA A 511 14.20 -10.86 -12.00
CA ALA A 511 12.85 -11.25 -11.57
C ALA A 511 12.78 -11.51 -10.05
N ASP A 512 11.55 -11.50 -9.49
CA ASP A 512 11.29 -11.83 -8.08
C ASP A 512 12.01 -13.16 -7.66
N PRO A 513 12.74 -13.15 -6.54
CA PRO A 513 12.90 -12.10 -5.51
C PRO A 513 14.11 -11.16 -5.75
N ASP A 514 14.86 -11.28 -6.84
CA ASP A 514 16.10 -10.54 -7.07
C ASP A 514 15.87 -9.02 -7.28
N ASN A 515 14.71 -8.62 -7.76
CA ASN A 515 14.31 -7.20 -7.85
C ASN A 515 14.06 -6.53 -6.49
N ARG A 516 14.02 -7.31 -5.39
CA ARG A 516 13.73 -6.88 -4.02
C ARG A 516 14.95 -6.96 -3.11
N ARG A 517 16.14 -6.57 -3.66
CA ARG A 517 17.41 -6.53 -2.92
C ARG A 517 17.39 -5.46 -1.85
N ASP A 518 18.22 -5.65 -0.80
CA ASP A 518 18.43 -4.66 0.25
C ASP A 518 19.00 -3.37 -0.33
N PHE A 519 18.54 -2.24 0.21
CA PHE A 519 19.16 -0.93 -0.10
C PHE A 519 20.56 -0.89 0.52
N PRO A 520 21.61 -0.54 -0.26
CA PRO A 520 22.98 -0.57 0.23
C PRO A 520 23.22 0.46 1.33
N GLY A 521 23.60 0.02 2.51
CA GLY A 521 23.81 0.85 3.68
C GLY A 521 22.62 0.89 4.65
N GLY A 522 21.53 0.22 4.30
CA GLY A 522 20.38 0.12 5.18
C GLY A 522 20.54 -0.86 6.34
N PHE A 523 21.61 -1.68 6.34
CA PHE A 523 21.72 -2.79 7.28
C PHE A 523 23.09 -2.83 7.97
N PRO A 524 23.15 -3.27 9.24
CA PRO A 524 24.40 -3.43 9.96
C PRO A 524 25.41 -4.32 9.21
N GLY A 525 26.63 -3.83 9.08
CA GLY A 525 27.73 -4.53 8.40
C GLY A 525 27.76 -4.35 6.88
N ASP A 526 26.89 -3.57 6.31
CA ASP A 526 26.97 -3.22 4.89
C ASP A 526 28.29 -2.48 4.60
N PRO A 527 28.98 -2.84 3.51
CA PRO A 527 30.30 -2.29 3.21
C PRO A 527 30.27 -0.82 2.77
N LYS A 528 29.12 -0.31 2.38
CA LYS A 528 28.90 1.04 1.89
C LYS A 528 27.52 1.52 2.30
N ASP A 529 27.39 2.80 2.55
CA ASP A 529 26.13 3.47 2.85
C ASP A 529 25.74 4.39 1.70
N ALA A 530 24.85 3.92 0.84
CA ALA A 530 24.39 4.67 -0.34
C ALA A 530 23.36 5.77 0.00
N PHE A 531 22.86 5.85 1.22
CA PHE A 531 22.14 7.05 1.70
C PHE A 531 23.06 8.28 1.71
N LEU A 532 24.37 8.07 1.88
CA LEU A 532 25.38 9.12 1.86
C LEU A 532 26.09 9.19 0.51
N GLU A 533 26.42 10.39 0.06
CA GLU A 533 27.20 10.62 -1.17
C GLU A 533 28.52 9.84 -1.17
N SER A 534 29.23 9.83 -0.03
CA SER A 534 30.51 9.13 0.13
C SER A 534 30.43 7.61 -0.02
N GLY A 535 29.26 7.02 0.14
CA GLY A 535 29.03 5.58 -0.02
C GLY A 535 28.61 5.16 -1.42
N ARG A 536 28.21 6.12 -2.28
CA ARG A 536 27.84 5.88 -3.66
C ARG A 536 29.07 5.72 -4.56
N THR A 537 28.98 4.86 -5.56
CA THR A 537 29.92 4.89 -6.69
C THR A 537 29.66 6.14 -7.53
N GLN A 538 30.61 6.51 -8.41
CA GLN A 538 30.41 7.68 -9.28
C GLN A 538 29.14 7.53 -10.15
N GLN A 539 28.90 6.37 -10.72
CA GLN A 539 27.70 6.12 -11.51
C GLN A 539 26.41 6.26 -10.67
N GLN A 540 26.39 5.72 -9.45
CA GLN A 540 25.24 5.87 -8.54
C GLN A 540 25.00 7.35 -8.19
N GLN A 541 26.08 8.10 -7.97
CA GLN A 541 26.01 9.53 -7.65
C GLN A 541 25.51 10.35 -8.85
N ASP A 542 25.95 10.01 -10.06
CA ASP A 542 25.49 10.69 -11.29
C ASP A 542 23.99 10.46 -11.52
N ILE A 543 23.51 9.22 -11.39
CA ILE A 543 22.08 8.90 -11.48
C ILE A 543 21.29 9.65 -10.39
N PHE A 544 21.73 9.55 -9.14
CA PHE A 544 21.07 10.25 -8.02
C PHE A 544 20.98 11.76 -8.25
N ALA A 545 22.06 12.36 -8.72
CA ALA A 545 22.11 13.79 -9.01
C ALA A 545 21.12 14.18 -10.14
N THR A 546 21.03 13.35 -11.19
CA THR A 546 20.05 13.53 -12.26
C THR A 546 18.61 13.47 -11.72
N VAL A 547 18.27 12.41 -10.99
CA VAL A 547 16.93 12.22 -10.43
C VAL A 547 16.55 13.38 -9.50
N ARG A 548 17.46 13.72 -8.59
CA ARG A 548 17.26 14.85 -7.66
C ARG A 548 17.07 16.18 -8.40
N ALA A 549 17.87 16.45 -9.42
CA ALA A 549 17.75 17.67 -10.21
C ALA A 549 16.39 17.77 -10.93
N LEU A 550 15.92 16.67 -11.53
CA LEU A 550 14.63 16.62 -12.21
C LEU A 550 13.46 16.75 -11.25
N LEU A 551 13.54 16.15 -10.05
CA LEU A 551 12.51 16.29 -9.00
C LEU A 551 12.42 17.72 -8.49
N HIS A 552 13.56 18.38 -8.27
CA HIS A 552 13.61 19.79 -7.88
C HIS A 552 13.06 20.70 -9.00
N LEU A 553 13.45 20.42 -10.26
CA LEU A 553 12.92 21.14 -11.41
C LEU A 553 11.39 21.02 -11.52
N ARG A 554 10.84 19.81 -11.34
CA ARG A 554 9.39 19.60 -11.32
C ARG A 554 8.70 20.41 -10.21
N ARG A 555 9.32 20.53 -9.05
CA ARG A 555 8.79 21.32 -7.92
C ARG A 555 8.86 22.83 -8.20
N GLU A 556 9.92 23.29 -8.85
CA GLU A 556 10.14 24.72 -9.17
C GLU A 556 9.27 25.19 -10.35
N HIS A 557 8.84 24.30 -11.24
CA HIS A 557 8.06 24.57 -12.43
C HIS A 557 6.67 23.91 -12.37
N PRO A 558 5.63 24.62 -11.90
CA PRO A 558 4.27 24.07 -11.77
C PRO A 558 3.71 23.48 -13.08
N ALA A 559 4.15 23.99 -14.24
CA ALA A 559 3.76 23.41 -15.52
C ALA A 559 4.13 21.93 -15.64
N LEU A 560 5.24 21.46 -15.04
CA LEU A 560 5.63 20.04 -15.07
C LEU A 560 4.76 19.14 -14.18
N SER A 561 4.14 19.69 -13.13
CA SER A 561 3.24 18.95 -12.25
C SER A 561 1.78 19.06 -12.66
N SER A 562 1.21 20.26 -12.70
CA SER A 562 -0.22 20.52 -12.91
C SER A 562 -0.55 21.06 -14.31
N GLY A 563 0.46 21.38 -15.13
CA GLY A 563 0.23 21.96 -16.46
C GLY A 563 -0.42 20.96 -17.43
N ARG A 564 -1.25 21.49 -18.32
CA ARG A 564 -1.82 20.71 -19.43
C ARG A 564 -0.71 20.22 -20.37
N LEU A 565 -0.79 18.96 -20.80
CA LEU A 565 0.11 18.37 -21.79
C LEU A 565 -0.42 18.61 -23.21
N TRP A 566 0.48 19.06 -24.10
CA TRP A 566 0.25 19.21 -25.53
C TRP A 566 1.31 18.44 -26.30
N SER A 567 0.92 17.40 -27.04
CA SER A 567 1.81 16.70 -27.97
C SER A 567 2.04 17.58 -29.21
N LEU A 568 3.29 17.94 -29.48
CA LEU A 568 3.65 18.78 -30.62
C LEU A 568 4.19 17.98 -31.81
N PHE A 569 5.01 16.97 -31.52
CA PHE A 569 5.64 16.14 -32.54
C PHE A 569 5.96 14.75 -32.00
N SER A 570 5.77 13.73 -32.81
CA SER A 570 6.24 12.36 -32.51
C SER A 570 6.56 11.61 -33.79
N ASP A 571 7.65 10.86 -33.78
CA ASP A 571 8.02 9.88 -34.80
C ASP A 571 8.57 8.61 -34.16
N ASP A 572 9.29 7.77 -34.90
CA ASP A 572 9.83 6.52 -34.39
C ASP A 572 10.90 6.70 -33.30
N GLN A 573 11.57 7.84 -33.23
CA GLN A 573 12.73 8.05 -32.36
C GLN A 573 12.63 9.27 -31.46
N SER A 574 11.66 10.16 -31.68
CA SER A 574 11.55 11.41 -30.94
C SER A 574 10.12 11.70 -30.55
N TYR A 575 9.97 12.35 -29.40
CA TYR A 575 8.72 12.90 -28.92
C TYR A 575 8.95 14.30 -28.36
N VAL A 576 8.19 15.28 -28.82
CA VAL A 576 8.23 16.67 -28.33
C VAL A 576 6.84 17.04 -27.82
N PHE A 577 6.80 17.51 -26.59
CA PHE A 577 5.57 17.94 -25.95
C PHE A 577 5.76 19.20 -25.12
N LEU A 578 4.66 19.91 -24.90
CA LEU A 578 4.62 21.11 -24.08
C LEU A 578 3.80 20.84 -22.82
N ARG A 579 4.27 21.31 -21.69
CA ARG A 579 3.51 21.42 -20.44
C ARG A 579 3.18 22.90 -20.23
N GLN A 580 1.91 23.22 -19.92
CA GLN A 580 1.45 24.60 -19.85
C GLN A 580 0.49 24.83 -18.69
N THR A 581 0.76 25.85 -17.90
CA THR A 581 -0.21 26.56 -17.05
C THR A 581 -0.56 27.92 -17.67
N ASP A 582 -1.36 28.72 -16.98
CA ASP A 582 -1.66 30.09 -17.42
C ASP A 582 -0.41 31.00 -17.39
N GLU A 583 0.57 30.68 -16.52
CA GLU A 583 1.74 31.53 -16.24
C GLU A 583 3.02 30.99 -16.88
N GLU A 584 3.06 29.71 -17.26
CA GLU A 584 4.30 29.04 -17.67
C GLU A 584 4.11 28.04 -18.79
N LYS A 585 5.11 27.96 -19.67
CA LYS A 585 5.21 26.98 -20.76
C LYS A 585 6.56 26.27 -20.71
N ILE A 586 6.55 24.97 -20.58
CA ILE A 586 7.76 24.13 -20.56
C ILE A 586 7.72 23.16 -21.74
N LEU A 587 8.71 23.26 -22.61
CA LEU A 587 8.90 22.35 -23.75
C LEU A 587 9.86 21.24 -23.35
N VAL A 588 9.46 20.00 -23.63
CA VAL A 588 10.29 18.81 -23.42
C VAL A 588 10.57 18.15 -24.76
N ILE A 589 11.84 17.89 -25.01
CA ILE A 589 12.38 17.28 -26.24
C ILE A 589 13.01 15.95 -25.85
N PHE A 590 12.43 14.85 -26.29
CA PHE A 590 12.95 13.50 -26.11
C PHE A 590 13.47 12.94 -27.44
N ASN A 591 14.66 12.38 -27.44
CA ASN A 591 15.28 11.70 -28.58
C ASN A 591 15.90 10.38 -28.12
N ASP A 592 15.35 9.25 -28.59
CA ASP A 592 15.84 7.89 -28.30
C ASP A 592 16.83 7.36 -29.35
N SER A 593 17.10 8.14 -30.40
CA SER A 593 18.05 7.74 -31.43
C SER A 593 19.48 7.60 -30.89
N LYS A 594 20.21 6.59 -31.36
CA LYS A 594 21.65 6.42 -31.09
C LYS A 594 22.53 7.47 -31.76
N SER A 595 21.95 8.38 -32.53
CA SER A 595 22.66 9.48 -33.20
C SER A 595 21.93 10.81 -32.96
N SER A 596 22.65 11.92 -33.04
CA SER A 596 22.05 13.24 -33.04
C SER A 596 21.08 13.38 -34.21
N ARG A 597 19.94 14.06 -33.96
CA ARG A 597 18.88 14.29 -34.96
C ARG A 597 18.60 15.76 -35.11
N SER A 598 18.31 16.17 -36.35
CA SER A 598 17.77 17.49 -36.66
C SER A 598 16.39 17.31 -37.28
N PHE A 599 15.38 18.00 -36.75
CA PHE A 599 14.01 17.94 -37.23
C PHE A 599 13.24 19.22 -36.90
N ASP A 600 12.18 19.48 -37.67
CA ASP A 600 11.33 20.64 -37.50
C ASP A 600 10.04 20.24 -36.79
N VAL A 601 9.64 21.02 -35.78
CA VAL A 601 8.42 20.82 -34.99
C VAL A 601 7.42 21.93 -35.39
N PRO A 602 6.32 21.60 -36.08
CA PRO A 602 5.31 22.59 -36.42
C PRO A 602 4.64 23.14 -35.16
N VAL A 603 4.58 24.48 -35.00
CA VAL A 603 4.00 25.13 -33.83
C VAL A 603 2.93 26.19 -34.15
N GLU A 604 2.63 26.42 -35.43
CA GLU A 604 1.74 27.54 -35.89
C GLU A 604 0.39 27.54 -35.18
N TYR A 605 -0.21 26.39 -34.91
CA TYR A 605 -1.53 26.28 -34.27
C TYR A 605 -1.45 25.68 -32.85
N THR A 606 -0.32 25.84 -32.20
CA THR A 606 -0.07 25.27 -30.87
C THR A 606 0.13 26.42 -29.87
N PRO A 607 0.09 26.11 -28.54
CA PRO A 607 0.44 27.11 -27.53
C PRO A 607 1.90 27.58 -27.58
N ALA A 608 2.78 26.91 -28.31
CA ALA A 608 4.17 27.31 -28.55
C ALA A 608 4.30 28.29 -29.74
N SER A 609 3.20 28.62 -30.43
CA SER A 609 3.23 29.56 -31.56
C SER A 609 3.73 30.95 -31.13
N GLY A 610 4.67 31.51 -31.92
CA GLY A 610 5.23 32.83 -31.66
C GLY A 610 6.29 32.89 -30.55
N ALA A 611 6.65 31.78 -29.93
CA ALA A 611 7.75 31.73 -28.95
C ALA A 611 9.08 32.11 -29.65
N GLN A 612 9.82 33.05 -29.06
CA GLN A 612 11.09 33.56 -29.59
C GLN A 612 12.23 33.42 -28.59
N ASP A 613 11.89 33.48 -27.30
CA ASP A 613 12.87 33.39 -26.20
C ASP A 613 12.77 32.04 -25.51
N PHE A 614 13.91 31.39 -25.36
CA PHE A 614 14.02 30.05 -24.80
C PHE A 614 15.08 30.01 -23.72
N THR A 615 14.70 29.56 -22.51
CA THR A 615 15.65 29.34 -21.41
C THR A 615 15.86 27.83 -21.24
N LEU A 616 17.12 27.39 -21.43
CA LEU A 616 17.49 25.98 -21.19
C LEU A 616 17.46 25.71 -19.69
N LEU A 617 16.63 24.75 -19.27
CA LEU A 617 16.51 24.31 -17.89
C LEU A 617 17.28 23.01 -17.63
N TYR A 618 17.27 22.08 -18.59
CA TYR A 618 17.95 20.79 -18.47
C TYR A 618 18.35 20.25 -19.84
N GLY A 619 19.41 19.46 -19.91
CA GLY A 619 19.87 18.79 -21.14
C GLY A 619 20.72 19.69 -22.04
N SER A 620 20.78 19.40 -23.36
CA SER A 620 21.72 20.05 -24.27
C SER A 620 21.29 20.14 -25.74
N ALA A 621 20.02 19.82 -26.08
CA ALA A 621 19.51 20.06 -27.43
C ALA A 621 19.56 21.56 -27.75
N ARG A 622 19.74 21.90 -29.02
CA ARG A 622 19.66 23.29 -29.50
C ARG A 622 18.36 23.48 -30.24
N MET A 623 17.81 24.67 -30.10
CA MET A 623 16.52 25.04 -30.71
C MET A 623 16.59 26.42 -31.29
N GLU A 624 16.02 26.61 -32.47
CA GLU A 624 15.91 27.88 -33.18
C GLU A 624 14.46 28.08 -33.62
N ALA A 625 13.94 29.30 -33.45
CA ALA A 625 12.60 29.65 -33.97
C ALA A 625 12.66 29.93 -35.45
N GLU A 626 11.79 29.29 -36.22
CA GLU A 626 11.53 29.61 -37.64
C GLU A 626 10.07 30.02 -37.83
N THR A 627 9.71 30.49 -39.02
CA THR A 627 8.31 30.88 -39.29
C THR A 627 7.40 29.65 -39.20
N GLY A 628 6.58 29.56 -38.12
CA GLY A 628 5.60 28.52 -37.92
C GLY A 628 6.18 27.17 -37.40
N SER A 629 7.48 27.12 -37.14
CA SER A 629 8.13 25.89 -36.63
C SER A 629 9.28 26.18 -35.65
N LEU A 630 9.67 25.16 -34.90
CA LEU A 630 10.90 25.13 -34.10
C LEU A 630 11.84 24.12 -34.74
N LYS A 631 13.03 24.57 -35.16
CA LYS A 631 14.10 23.70 -35.62
C LYS A 631 14.90 23.19 -34.43
N ILE A 632 14.90 21.87 -34.23
CA ILE A 632 15.52 21.21 -33.09
C ILE A 632 16.71 20.39 -33.53
N ASN A 633 17.81 20.50 -32.78
CA ASN A 633 19.02 19.68 -32.91
C ASN A 633 19.22 18.91 -31.60
N ALA A 634 18.71 17.69 -31.51
CA ALA A 634 18.75 16.85 -30.33
C ALA A 634 19.94 15.89 -30.35
N PRO A 635 20.77 15.84 -29.32
CA PRO A 635 21.81 14.82 -29.17
C PRO A 635 21.25 13.41 -29.17
N ALA A 636 22.11 12.41 -29.36
CA ALA A 636 21.76 11.00 -29.21
C ALA A 636 21.28 10.71 -27.80
N GLU A 637 20.25 9.85 -27.66
CA GLU A 637 19.69 9.37 -26.40
C GLU A 637 19.60 10.48 -25.34
N SER A 638 18.82 11.53 -25.62
CA SER A 638 18.78 12.74 -24.81
C SER A 638 17.36 13.20 -24.47
N LEU A 639 17.24 13.85 -23.31
CA LEU A 639 16.06 14.63 -22.94
C LEU A 639 16.51 16.06 -22.64
N THR A 640 15.77 17.03 -23.17
CA THR A 640 16.05 18.44 -22.93
C THR A 640 14.79 19.19 -22.58
N ILE A 641 14.89 20.10 -21.64
CA ILE A 641 13.77 20.89 -21.11
C ILE A 641 14.08 22.38 -21.29
N TYR A 642 13.14 23.09 -21.89
CA TYR A 642 13.17 24.54 -22.07
C TYR A 642 11.95 25.21 -21.44
N SER A 643 12.16 26.37 -20.81
CA SER A 643 11.07 27.33 -20.57
C SER A 643 10.90 28.20 -21.81
N LEU A 644 9.65 28.38 -22.26
CA LEU A 644 9.28 29.28 -23.36
C LEU A 644 8.71 30.59 -22.77
N ASN A 645 9.28 31.74 -23.17
CA ASN A 645 8.86 33.05 -22.72
C ASN A 645 8.07 33.79 -23.81
#